data_45b0c06069d5bc5709693a83106abc3f
#
_entry.id   45b0c06069d5bc5709693a83106abc3f
#
_cell.length_a   1.000
_cell.length_b   1.000
_cell.length_c   1.000
_cell.angle_alpha   90.00
_cell.angle_beta   90.00
_cell.angle_gamma   90.00
#
_symmetry.space_group_name_H-M   'P 1'
#
loop_
_entity.id
_entity.type
_entity.pdbx_description
1 polymer ?
#
loop_
_entity_poly.entity_id
_entity_poly.type
_entity_poly.pdbx_seq_one_letter_code
_entity_poly.pdbx_strand_id
1 'polypeptide(L)'
;MSSKGPLDARAQPGAPSITPLKPGTVIEQSTAVRPGTYALSSPGIDAPVFVIRGRDITVDFSGVELVGARQGTDPDRYAGLAILIDGGEGITVKGARIRGYKVGILARNVTGLHLTGIDVSHNWKQRLYSEVEQESLVDWMSYHNNEQDEWLRYGAGLYLSNVEGGDIDGNRAVQGQNGLMITRSRNLRVWNNEFSFLSAIGLGLYRSTDSTIMHNKIDWCVRGYSHGFYNRGQDSAGILIYEQSSRNVVAYNSVTHGGDGLFLWAGQSTMETGKGGSNDNLFYGNDFSHAPANGIEATFSRNRFVANRIEENWHGVWGGYSYESLFLRNAFASNTEAIAIEHGQDNVIAGNTFTNDETGIRLWWNPTQDPNWGYPKHHDTDSRDYLLAGNTFLGVKTPASVTGTRNVLREEAVPETVPDVPAPPRLSDGIDAMIPAGARRGRQYIIVDEWGPYDWQSPKLWPSGRSDATPLGLRVLGPEGTWSVDQVRGARLSATSGSIPGELIVTPAPGPFVDVSVLLRDGRGRPFGYERFFLPINWSLQFHDFSGDPKVPENAEAFGRFLAQPPARLGRSERLHYLTSRALAEGLPIDHVALTASADVEVPAGAFDLQVISDDGVRVWVDDRLTIDHWTPHESAVDRAPITRGKHKLRVEYYELTGFAELRVDIVKRR
;
A
#
# COMPACT_ATOMS: atom_id res chain seq x y z
N MET A 1 46.96 36.32 -51.40
CA MET A 1 47.16 36.54 -49.97
C MET A 1 45.78 36.75 -49.34
N SER A 2 45.25 35.73 -48.69
CA SER A 2 43.94 35.78 -48.05
C SER A 2 44.19 35.37 -46.58
N SER A 3 44.00 36.32 -45.67
CA SER A 3 44.17 36.15 -44.24
C SER A 3 42.91 35.48 -43.67
N LYS A 4 43.09 34.28 -43.16
CA LYS A 4 42.12 33.59 -42.31
C LYS A 4 42.12 34.27 -40.93
N GLY A 5 40.97 34.82 -40.51
CA GLY A 5 40.75 35.29 -39.15
C GLY A 5 40.67 34.09 -38.16
N PRO A 6 40.87 34.30 -36.86
CA PRO A 6 40.89 33.26 -35.88
C PRO A 6 39.48 32.72 -35.65
N LEU A 7 39.38 31.37 -35.62
CA LEU A 7 38.20 30.61 -35.20
C LEU A 7 37.91 30.92 -33.70
N ASP A 8 36.72 31.40 -33.42
CA ASP A 8 36.20 31.52 -32.07
C ASP A 8 36.29 30.19 -31.33
N ALA A 9 37.16 30.16 -30.33
CA ALA A 9 37.24 29.09 -29.36
C ALA A 9 35.94 29.16 -28.51
N ARG A 10 34.96 28.30 -28.81
CA ARG A 10 33.86 28.05 -27.89
C ARG A 10 34.47 27.62 -26.58
N ALA A 11 34.24 28.39 -25.53
CA ALA A 11 34.60 28.04 -24.16
C ALA A 11 34.03 26.67 -23.82
N GLN A 12 34.88 25.71 -23.47
CA GLN A 12 34.45 24.45 -22.87
C GLN A 12 33.73 24.78 -21.56
N PRO A 13 32.58 24.15 -21.25
CA PRO A 13 31.95 24.33 -19.97
C PRO A 13 32.95 24.00 -18.87
N GLY A 14 33.21 24.94 -17.98
CA GLY A 14 34.10 24.75 -16.84
C GLY A 14 33.73 23.51 -16.04
N ALA A 15 34.70 22.79 -15.49
CA ALA A 15 34.43 21.65 -14.60
C ALA A 15 33.46 22.08 -13.47
N PRO A 16 32.44 21.27 -13.13
CA PRO A 16 31.47 21.64 -12.12
C PRO A 16 32.13 21.90 -10.77
N SER A 17 31.75 22.97 -10.09
CA SER A 17 32.28 23.32 -8.78
C SER A 17 31.96 22.22 -7.75
N ILE A 18 32.96 21.81 -6.95
CA ILE A 18 32.75 20.87 -5.84
C ILE A 18 32.32 21.68 -4.61
N THR A 19 31.08 21.51 -4.17
CA THR A 19 30.50 22.27 -3.06
C THR A 19 30.19 21.34 -1.88
N PRO A 20 30.62 21.67 -0.64
CA PRO A 20 30.12 20.96 0.54
C PRO A 20 28.69 21.38 0.85
N LEU A 21 27.83 20.42 1.18
CA LEU A 21 26.43 20.69 1.51
C LEU A 21 26.28 21.30 2.91
N LYS A 22 25.37 22.27 3.01
CA LYS A 22 24.87 22.85 4.28
C LYS A 22 23.35 22.97 4.20
N PRO A 23 22.62 22.89 5.33
CA PRO A 23 21.18 23.17 5.33
C PRO A 23 20.87 24.55 4.75
N GLY A 24 19.81 24.63 3.95
CA GLY A 24 19.39 25.88 3.28
C GLY A 24 20.19 26.22 2.01
N THR A 25 21.07 25.33 1.53
CA THR A 25 21.78 25.56 0.26
C THR A 25 20.79 25.59 -0.90
N VAL A 26 20.92 26.63 -1.74
CA VAL A 26 20.23 26.75 -3.03
C VAL A 26 21.24 26.50 -4.14
N ILE A 27 20.95 25.58 -5.04
CA ILE A 27 21.82 25.19 -6.16
C ILE A 27 21.16 25.70 -7.44
N GLU A 28 21.82 26.64 -8.11
CA GLU A 28 21.33 27.30 -9.34
C GLU A 28 22.26 27.10 -10.54
N GLN A 29 23.34 26.34 -10.37
CA GLN A 29 24.32 26.06 -11.42
C GLN A 29 24.76 24.59 -11.37
N SER A 30 25.25 24.10 -12.47
CA SER A 30 25.81 22.74 -12.52
C SER A 30 26.89 22.59 -11.43
N THR A 31 26.71 21.59 -10.57
CA THR A 31 27.49 21.42 -9.34
C THR A 31 27.72 19.93 -9.11
N ALA A 32 28.99 19.57 -8.77
CA ALA A 32 29.27 18.27 -8.15
C ALA A 32 29.36 18.47 -6.63
N VAL A 33 28.61 17.66 -5.91
CA VAL A 33 28.62 17.69 -4.45
C VAL A 33 29.74 16.82 -3.93
N ARG A 34 30.46 17.30 -2.91
CA ARG A 34 31.55 16.52 -2.31
C ARG A 34 31.01 15.18 -1.78
N PRO A 35 31.59 14.04 -2.20
CA PRO A 35 31.23 12.73 -1.65
C PRO A 35 31.36 12.68 -0.13
N GLY A 36 30.41 11.97 0.53
CA GLY A 36 30.40 11.77 1.98
C GLY A 36 28.98 11.59 2.53
N THR A 37 28.90 11.27 3.82
CA THR A 37 27.63 11.16 4.55
C THR A 37 27.32 12.47 5.25
N TYR A 38 26.12 13.01 5.01
CA TYR A 38 25.63 14.26 5.57
C TYR A 38 24.41 13.99 6.45
N ALA A 39 24.57 14.13 7.76
CA ALA A 39 23.48 14.01 8.73
C ALA A 39 22.75 15.38 8.84
N LEU A 40 21.70 15.57 8.06
CA LEU A 40 21.00 16.84 7.88
C LEU A 40 19.49 16.61 8.03
N SER A 41 18.92 17.01 9.15
CA SER A 41 17.49 16.89 9.40
C SER A 41 16.69 18.03 8.76
N SER A 42 15.45 17.74 8.40
CA SER A 42 14.44 18.72 8.00
C SER A 42 13.23 18.60 8.94
N PRO A 43 12.72 19.70 9.47
CA PRO A 43 11.60 19.65 10.43
C PRO A 43 10.23 19.40 9.77
N GLY A 44 10.10 19.63 8.46
CA GLY A 44 8.86 19.46 7.73
C GLY A 44 9.06 19.58 6.21
N ILE A 45 8.03 19.25 5.46
CA ILE A 45 8.07 19.27 3.97
C ILE A 45 8.33 20.68 3.45
N ASP A 46 7.83 21.70 4.15
CA ASP A 46 8.01 23.12 3.77
C ASP A 46 9.40 23.69 4.10
N ALA A 47 10.25 22.90 4.74
CA ALA A 47 11.59 23.28 5.12
C ALA A 47 12.63 22.27 4.55
N PRO A 48 12.80 22.21 3.21
CA PRO A 48 13.73 21.28 2.56
C PRO A 48 15.17 21.53 3.00
N VAL A 49 15.97 20.45 3.02
CA VAL A 49 17.39 20.60 3.33
C VAL A 49 18.11 21.40 2.24
N PHE A 50 17.77 21.14 0.97
CA PHE A 50 18.31 21.85 -0.20
C PHE A 50 17.20 22.21 -1.18
N VAL A 51 17.47 23.26 -1.96
CA VAL A 51 16.63 23.65 -3.09
C VAL A 51 17.49 23.63 -4.37
N ILE A 52 16.97 23.03 -5.42
CA ILE A 52 17.57 23.06 -6.76
C ILE A 52 16.59 23.80 -7.69
N ARG A 53 17.11 24.76 -8.45
CA ARG A 53 16.35 25.48 -9.46
C ARG A 53 17.31 26.05 -10.53
N GLY A 54 16.84 26.23 -11.73
CA GLY A 54 17.67 26.79 -12.80
C GLY A 54 17.28 26.26 -14.17
N ARG A 55 18.18 26.46 -15.12
CA ARG A 55 18.01 26.01 -16.51
C ARG A 55 19.26 25.27 -16.97
N ASP A 56 19.04 24.11 -17.59
CA ASP A 56 20.09 23.26 -18.18
C ASP A 56 21.24 22.95 -17.21
N ILE A 57 20.90 22.60 -15.97
CA ILE A 57 21.87 22.30 -14.91
C ILE A 57 21.93 20.81 -14.57
N THR A 58 23.13 20.38 -14.21
CA THR A 58 23.36 19.03 -13.66
C THR A 58 23.88 19.13 -12.24
N VAL A 59 23.17 18.51 -11.29
CA VAL A 59 23.61 18.37 -9.90
C VAL A 59 24.03 16.91 -9.67
N ASP A 60 25.33 16.70 -9.46
CA ASP A 60 25.92 15.38 -9.27
C ASP A 60 26.16 15.11 -7.79
N PHE A 61 25.37 14.15 -7.24
CA PHE A 61 25.49 13.65 -5.88
C PHE A 61 26.20 12.29 -5.81
N SER A 62 26.98 11.92 -6.80
CA SER A 62 27.70 10.62 -6.80
C SER A 62 28.57 10.46 -5.55
N GLY A 63 28.33 9.39 -4.80
CA GLY A 63 29.01 9.12 -3.52
C GLY A 63 28.51 9.93 -2.33
N VAL A 64 27.38 10.65 -2.46
CA VAL A 64 26.73 11.41 -1.38
C VAL A 64 25.63 10.58 -0.74
N GLU A 65 25.63 10.53 0.59
CA GLU A 65 24.54 9.99 1.39
C GLU A 65 23.95 11.08 2.29
N LEU A 66 22.63 11.32 2.15
CA LEU A 66 21.86 12.22 3.00
C LEU A 66 21.10 11.40 4.04
N VAL A 67 21.23 11.77 5.32
CA VAL A 67 20.60 11.08 6.44
C VAL A 67 19.77 12.07 7.25
N GLY A 68 18.45 11.94 7.19
CA GLY A 68 17.50 12.85 7.85
C GLY A 68 17.20 12.53 9.31
N ALA A 69 17.23 11.25 9.66
CA ALA A 69 16.88 10.77 11.01
C ALA A 69 18.09 10.20 11.73
N ARG A 70 18.05 10.27 13.07
CA ARG A 70 19.09 9.65 13.93
C ARG A 70 18.95 8.13 13.89
N GLN A 71 20.04 7.42 14.09
CA GLN A 71 20.04 5.97 14.24
C GLN A 71 19.13 5.56 15.40
N GLY A 72 18.30 4.53 15.19
CA GLY A 72 17.34 4.02 16.19
C GLY A 72 16.00 4.79 16.25
N THR A 73 15.80 5.80 15.40
CA THR A 73 14.49 6.42 15.24
C THR A 73 13.58 5.47 14.43
N ASP A 74 12.34 5.25 14.90
CA ASP A 74 11.34 4.47 14.18
C ASP A 74 10.94 5.15 12.86
N PRO A 75 10.70 4.39 11.78
CA PRO A 75 10.42 4.95 10.46
C PRO A 75 9.20 5.89 10.40
N ASP A 76 8.18 5.67 11.21
CA ASP A 76 6.97 6.52 11.31
C ASP A 76 7.22 7.91 11.90
N ARG A 77 8.40 8.11 12.51
CA ARG A 77 8.84 9.39 13.08
C ARG A 77 9.78 10.17 12.18
N TYR A 78 10.12 9.65 10.99
CA TYR A 78 10.92 10.39 10.02
C TYR A 78 10.12 11.60 9.52
N ALA A 79 10.78 12.73 9.37
CA ALA A 79 10.15 13.99 8.99
C ALA A 79 10.88 14.68 7.84
N GLY A 80 10.22 15.65 7.26
CA GLY A 80 10.80 16.63 6.35
C GLY A 80 11.11 16.13 4.94
N LEU A 81 11.77 17.01 4.21
CA LEU A 81 12.12 16.88 2.79
C LEU A 81 13.62 17.04 2.62
N ALA A 82 14.28 16.10 1.92
CA ALA A 82 15.70 16.23 1.64
C ALA A 82 15.95 17.25 0.53
N ILE A 83 15.38 17.07 -0.66
CA ILE A 83 15.62 17.90 -1.83
C ILE A 83 14.30 18.41 -2.41
N LEU A 84 14.17 19.73 -2.55
CA LEU A 84 13.15 20.38 -3.34
C LEU A 84 13.74 20.83 -4.69
N ILE A 85 13.14 20.39 -5.79
CA ILE A 85 13.39 20.96 -7.12
C ILE A 85 12.20 21.85 -7.42
N ASP A 86 12.41 23.19 -7.44
CA ASP A 86 11.34 24.16 -7.49
C ASP A 86 11.42 25.01 -8.74
N GLY A 87 10.66 24.61 -9.75
CA GLY A 87 10.67 25.21 -11.07
C GLY A 87 11.96 24.90 -11.86
N GLY A 88 12.04 25.43 -13.06
CA GLY A 88 13.20 25.30 -13.93
C GLY A 88 12.99 24.40 -15.15
N GLU A 89 14.04 24.28 -15.95
CA GLU A 89 14.04 23.56 -17.22
C GLU A 89 15.35 22.81 -17.42
N GLY A 90 15.30 21.56 -17.91
CA GLY A 90 16.48 20.77 -18.20
C GLY A 90 17.31 20.44 -16.96
N ILE A 91 16.67 20.17 -15.81
CA ILE A 91 17.38 19.87 -14.57
C ILE A 91 17.69 18.39 -14.48
N THR A 92 18.97 18.06 -14.29
CA THR A 92 19.45 16.70 -14.04
C THR A 92 19.95 16.56 -12.61
N VAL A 93 19.44 15.57 -11.87
CA VAL A 93 19.95 15.16 -10.54
C VAL A 93 20.35 13.69 -10.62
N LYS A 94 21.57 13.38 -10.16
CA LYS A 94 22.10 12.01 -10.24
C LYS A 94 22.87 11.55 -9.02
N GLY A 95 22.82 10.24 -8.75
CA GLY A 95 23.74 9.50 -7.89
C GLY A 95 23.56 9.69 -6.38
N ALA A 96 22.49 10.33 -5.89
CA ALA A 96 22.24 10.52 -4.46
C ALA A 96 21.75 9.24 -3.76
N ARG A 97 22.17 9.03 -2.51
CA ARG A 97 21.51 8.14 -1.57
C ARG A 97 20.82 8.98 -0.48
N ILE A 98 19.51 8.81 -0.29
CA ILE A 98 18.69 9.66 0.58
C ILE A 98 17.83 8.78 1.48
N ARG A 99 17.99 8.86 2.79
CA ARG A 99 17.25 8.04 3.75
C ARG A 99 16.86 8.79 5.03
N GLY A 100 15.81 8.32 5.69
CA GLY A 100 15.38 8.87 6.99
C GLY A 100 14.60 10.18 6.88
N TYR A 101 14.02 10.50 5.73
CA TYR A 101 13.12 11.63 5.50
C TYR A 101 11.69 11.16 5.26
N LYS A 102 10.70 12.06 5.39
CA LYS A 102 9.33 11.78 4.97
C LYS A 102 9.22 11.77 3.44
N VAL A 103 9.90 12.69 2.78
CA VAL A 103 10.00 12.74 1.31
C VAL A 103 11.48 12.89 0.93
N GLY A 104 11.94 12.02 0.01
CA GLY A 104 13.32 12.09 -0.47
C GLY A 104 13.51 13.26 -1.41
N ILE A 105 12.84 13.27 -2.55
CA ILE A 105 12.87 14.35 -3.54
C ILE A 105 11.44 14.77 -3.88
N LEU A 106 11.18 16.07 -3.83
CA LEU A 106 9.97 16.71 -4.33
C LEU A 106 10.35 17.62 -5.51
N ALA A 107 9.80 17.36 -6.70
CA ALA A 107 9.97 18.24 -7.86
C ALA A 107 8.61 18.88 -8.21
N ARG A 108 8.60 20.19 -8.37
CA ARG A 108 7.41 20.97 -8.72
C ARG A 108 7.67 21.92 -9.88
N ASN A 109 6.74 21.98 -10.85
CA ASN A 109 6.75 22.93 -11.95
C ASN A 109 8.04 22.90 -12.79
N VAL A 110 8.50 21.70 -13.15
CA VAL A 110 9.75 21.50 -13.89
C VAL A 110 9.45 20.98 -15.30
N THR A 111 10.17 21.50 -16.28
CA THR A 111 10.17 20.98 -17.66
C THR A 111 11.48 20.27 -17.96
N GLY A 112 11.44 19.07 -18.53
CA GLY A 112 12.64 18.30 -18.88
C GLY A 112 13.43 17.85 -17.64
N LEU A 113 12.78 17.20 -16.67
CA LEU A 113 13.40 16.70 -15.44
C LEU A 113 14.11 15.37 -15.69
N HIS A 114 15.37 15.25 -15.28
CA HIS A 114 16.10 13.98 -15.30
C HIS A 114 16.53 13.58 -13.89
N LEU A 115 16.00 12.45 -13.39
CA LEU A 115 16.41 11.82 -12.13
C LEU A 115 17.02 10.46 -12.44
N THR A 116 18.31 10.29 -12.19
CA THR A 116 19.01 9.06 -12.58
C THR A 116 19.92 8.50 -11.49
N GLY A 117 19.83 7.17 -11.26
CA GLY A 117 20.72 6.46 -10.34
C GLY A 117 20.60 6.91 -8.89
N ILE A 118 19.43 7.34 -8.44
CA ILE A 118 19.16 7.83 -7.09
C ILE A 118 18.58 6.72 -6.24
N ASP A 119 19.13 6.50 -5.04
CA ASP A 119 18.60 5.57 -4.05
C ASP A 119 17.88 6.35 -2.94
N VAL A 120 16.54 6.30 -2.94
CA VAL A 120 15.65 6.90 -1.95
C VAL A 120 15.03 5.85 -1.02
N SER A 121 15.76 4.78 -0.75
CA SER A 121 15.31 3.68 0.11
C SER A 121 15.35 4.05 1.59
N HIS A 122 14.58 3.29 2.42
CA HIS A 122 14.54 3.46 3.88
C HIS A 122 14.12 4.86 4.32
N ASN A 123 13.18 5.46 3.61
CA ASN A 123 12.49 6.67 4.01
C ASN A 123 11.23 6.33 4.83
N TRP A 124 10.45 7.34 5.18
CA TRP A 124 9.29 7.22 6.04
C TRP A 124 8.32 6.12 5.62
N LYS A 125 7.76 5.44 6.58
CA LYS A 125 6.60 4.56 6.46
C LYS A 125 5.81 4.51 7.75
N GLN A 126 4.50 4.40 7.63
CA GLN A 126 3.57 4.28 8.73
C GLN A 126 3.77 2.94 9.44
N ARG A 127 3.67 2.95 10.77
CA ARG A 127 3.53 1.72 11.53
C ARG A 127 2.17 1.11 11.30
N LEU A 128 2.14 -0.20 11.03
CA LEU A 128 0.92 -0.97 10.83
C LEU A 128 0.42 -1.58 12.14
N TYR A 129 -0.89 -1.71 12.24
CA TYR A 129 -1.60 -2.27 13.39
C TYR A 129 -2.37 -3.55 13.07
N SER A 130 -2.40 -3.97 11.81
CA SER A 130 -2.93 -5.26 11.41
C SER A 130 -2.17 -6.40 12.08
N GLU A 131 -2.89 -7.45 12.46
CA GLU A 131 -2.36 -8.68 13.06
C GLU A 131 -2.50 -9.85 12.07
N VAL A 132 -1.91 -10.99 12.41
CA VAL A 132 -1.94 -12.19 11.57
C VAL A 132 -3.37 -12.65 11.25
N GLU A 133 -4.27 -12.49 12.20
CA GLU A 133 -5.67 -12.92 12.12
C GLU A 133 -6.64 -11.83 11.68
N GLN A 134 -6.23 -10.56 11.66
CA GLN A 134 -7.14 -9.44 11.43
C GLN A 134 -6.42 -8.20 10.93
N GLU A 135 -6.97 -7.56 9.89
CA GLU A 135 -6.56 -6.23 9.46
C GLU A 135 -7.01 -5.17 10.49
N SER A 136 -6.37 -3.99 10.47
CA SER A 136 -6.82 -2.80 11.17
C SER A 136 -7.15 -1.71 10.17
N LEU A 137 -8.24 -1.00 10.39
CA LEU A 137 -8.64 0.12 9.52
C LEU A 137 -7.65 1.30 9.58
N VAL A 138 -6.90 1.43 10.67
CA VAL A 138 -5.79 2.40 10.78
C VAL A 138 -4.77 2.26 9.66
N ASP A 139 -4.61 1.04 9.15
CA ASP A 139 -3.68 0.77 8.08
C ASP A 139 -4.25 1.17 6.70
N TRP A 140 -5.51 1.54 6.65
CA TRP A 140 -6.17 1.97 5.43
C TRP A 140 -5.75 3.38 5.05
N MET A 141 -5.56 3.62 3.76
CA MET A 141 -5.12 4.90 3.21
C MET A 141 -6.09 5.34 2.12
N SER A 142 -6.43 6.62 2.11
CA SER A 142 -7.28 7.19 1.08
C SER A 142 -6.45 8.01 0.11
N TYR A 143 -6.34 7.54 -1.13
CA TYR A 143 -5.70 8.26 -2.24
C TYR A 143 -6.72 8.99 -3.13
N HIS A 144 -8.00 9.09 -2.70
CA HIS A 144 -9.08 9.63 -3.53
C HIS A 144 -8.88 11.08 -3.98
N ASN A 145 -8.23 11.90 -3.17
CA ASN A 145 -8.01 13.31 -3.47
C ASN A 145 -6.52 13.65 -3.46
N ASN A 146 -6.08 14.41 -4.48
CA ASN A 146 -4.72 14.96 -4.56
C ASN A 146 -4.65 16.28 -5.32
N GLU A 147 -5.67 17.12 -5.18
CA GLU A 147 -5.72 18.41 -5.86
C GLU A 147 -4.69 19.42 -5.33
N GLN A 148 -4.34 19.30 -4.05
CA GLN A 148 -3.39 20.16 -3.35
C GLN A 148 -2.16 19.38 -2.82
N ASP A 149 -1.80 18.29 -3.49
CA ASP A 149 -0.72 17.39 -3.07
C ASP A 149 -0.97 16.70 -1.70
N GLU A 150 -2.24 16.35 -1.40
CA GLU A 150 -2.63 15.65 -0.18
C GLU A 150 -1.88 14.33 0.03
N TRP A 151 -1.46 13.68 -1.05
CA TRP A 151 -0.68 12.44 -1.00
C TRP A 151 0.68 12.61 -0.32
N LEU A 152 1.21 13.85 -0.21
CA LEU A 152 2.44 14.11 0.54
C LEU A 152 2.34 13.70 2.02
N ARG A 153 1.13 13.67 2.58
CA ARG A 153 0.89 13.17 3.95
C ARG A 153 1.36 11.73 4.14
N TYR A 154 1.35 10.95 3.05
CA TYR A 154 1.77 9.54 3.04
C TYR A 154 3.25 9.33 2.70
N GLY A 155 4.04 10.40 2.56
CA GLY A 155 5.45 10.32 2.20
C GLY A 155 5.71 9.73 0.80
N ALA A 156 6.92 9.89 0.31
CA ALA A 156 7.37 9.25 -0.94
C ALA A 156 8.90 9.24 -1.03
N GLY A 157 9.47 8.28 -1.75
CA GLY A 157 10.85 8.38 -2.20
C GLY A 157 11.03 9.55 -3.15
N LEU A 158 10.25 9.55 -4.23
CA LEU A 158 10.19 10.61 -5.25
C LEU A 158 8.76 11.09 -5.40
N TYR A 159 8.54 12.41 -5.43
CA TYR A 159 7.24 13.03 -5.66
C TYR A 159 7.35 14.11 -6.74
N LEU A 160 6.63 13.94 -7.84
CA LEU A 160 6.62 14.86 -8.98
C LEU A 160 5.24 15.52 -9.09
N SER A 161 5.21 16.86 -9.13
CA SER A 161 3.98 17.62 -9.24
C SER A 161 4.11 18.66 -10.34
N ASN A 162 3.22 18.60 -11.35
CA ASN A 162 3.26 19.49 -12.50
C ASN A 162 4.63 19.48 -13.23
N VAL A 163 5.07 18.27 -13.63
CA VAL A 163 6.31 18.05 -14.38
C VAL A 163 5.99 17.70 -15.83
N GLU A 164 6.65 18.35 -16.78
CA GLU A 164 6.46 18.11 -18.20
C GLU A 164 7.75 17.60 -18.86
N GLY A 165 7.72 16.37 -19.33
CA GLY A 165 8.84 15.73 -20.02
C GLY A 165 10.02 15.42 -19.12
N GLY A 166 10.86 14.51 -19.57
CA GLY A 166 12.07 14.08 -18.87
C GLY A 166 12.16 12.59 -18.64
N ASP A 167 13.22 12.16 -17.98
CA ASP A 167 13.53 10.77 -17.70
C ASP A 167 13.69 10.53 -16.21
N ILE A 168 13.05 9.48 -15.73
CA ILE A 168 13.20 8.98 -14.37
C ILE A 168 13.74 7.55 -14.51
N ASP A 169 15.06 7.37 -14.42
CA ASP A 169 15.69 6.11 -14.77
C ASP A 169 16.73 5.60 -13.77
N GLY A 170 16.78 4.28 -13.61
CA GLY A 170 17.79 3.63 -12.76
C GLY A 170 17.71 4.01 -11.29
N ASN A 171 16.56 4.51 -10.82
CA ASN A 171 16.36 4.90 -9.42
C ASN A 171 15.87 3.71 -8.58
N ARG A 172 16.08 3.82 -7.27
CA ARG A 172 15.71 2.78 -6.32
C ARG A 172 14.97 3.36 -5.12
N ALA A 173 13.81 2.77 -4.78
CA ALA A 173 13.09 3.03 -3.55
C ALA A 173 12.61 1.69 -2.97
N VAL A 174 13.19 1.25 -1.87
CA VAL A 174 12.75 0.05 -1.15
C VAL A 174 12.60 0.35 0.33
N GLN A 175 11.78 -0.45 1.03
CA GLN A 175 11.61 -0.34 2.48
C GLN A 175 11.16 1.06 2.94
N GLY A 176 10.37 1.75 2.11
CA GLY A 176 9.64 2.98 2.42
C GLY A 176 8.14 2.76 2.36
N GLN A 177 7.38 3.84 2.27
CA GLN A 177 5.93 3.77 2.08
C GLN A 177 5.56 3.81 0.59
N ASN A 178 5.85 4.91 -0.09
CA ASN A 178 5.61 5.09 -1.52
C ASN A 178 6.93 5.27 -2.28
N GLY A 179 7.02 4.71 -3.47
CA GLY A 179 8.20 4.82 -4.32
C GLY A 179 8.22 6.12 -5.11
N LEU A 180 7.48 6.17 -6.21
CA LEU A 180 7.38 7.32 -7.12
C LEU A 180 5.91 7.74 -7.25
N MET A 181 5.60 8.99 -6.89
CA MET A 181 4.28 9.58 -7.04
C MET A 181 4.34 10.70 -8.09
N ILE A 182 3.50 10.62 -9.12
CA ILE A 182 3.46 11.53 -10.26
C ILE A 182 2.08 12.17 -10.33
N THR A 183 2.02 13.49 -10.18
CA THR A 183 0.76 14.21 -10.12
C THR A 183 0.72 15.35 -11.14
N ARG A 184 -0.40 15.51 -11.87
CA ARG A 184 -0.61 16.58 -12.85
C ARG A 184 0.55 16.75 -13.83
N SER A 185 1.16 15.64 -14.23
CA SER A 185 2.38 15.60 -15.05
C SER A 185 2.14 14.91 -16.38
N ARG A 186 3.01 15.13 -17.36
CA ARG A 186 2.84 14.57 -18.69
C ARG A 186 4.18 14.33 -19.42
N ASN A 187 4.14 13.45 -20.43
CA ASN A 187 5.25 13.19 -21.32
C ASN A 187 6.53 12.68 -20.62
N LEU A 188 6.37 11.98 -19.48
CA LEU A 188 7.50 11.40 -18.74
C LEU A 188 7.90 10.03 -19.29
N ARG A 189 9.18 9.70 -19.23
CA ARG A 189 9.69 8.34 -19.41
C ARG A 189 10.21 7.83 -18.07
N VAL A 190 9.58 6.77 -17.55
CA VAL A 190 9.92 6.15 -16.27
C VAL A 190 10.40 4.73 -16.56
N TRP A 191 11.69 4.46 -16.41
CA TRP A 191 12.25 3.19 -16.88
C TRP A 191 13.46 2.71 -16.08
N ASN A 192 13.63 1.37 -16.00
CA ASN A 192 14.72 0.70 -15.26
C ASN A 192 14.79 1.08 -13.76
N ASN A 193 13.68 1.40 -13.11
CA ASN A 193 13.64 1.68 -11.69
C ASN A 193 13.27 0.44 -10.88
N GLU A 194 13.69 0.41 -9.59
CA GLU A 194 13.25 -0.56 -8.59
C GLU A 194 12.46 0.16 -7.50
N PHE A 195 11.14 -0.02 -7.48
CA PHE A 195 10.21 0.50 -6.46
C PHE A 195 9.51 -0.69 -5.78
N SER A 196 10.24 -1.41 -4.92
CA SER A 196 9.82 -2.69 -4.38
C SER A 196 9.86 -2.73 -2.86
N PHE A 197 9.19 -3.70 -2.25
CA PHE A 197 9.12 -3.84 -0.79
C PHE A 197 8.65 -2.56 -0.10
N LEU A 198 7.60 -1.96 -0.63
CA LEU A 198 7.03 -0.72 -0.14
C LEU A 198 5.72 -1.00 0.63
N SER A 199 5.52 -0.25 1.71
CA SER A 199 4.36 -0.44 2.58
C SER A 199 3.11 0.26 2.06
N ALA A 200 3.05 0.64 0.78
CA ALA A 200 1.88 1.13 0.07
C ALA A 200 2.09 1.06 -1.45
N ILE A 201 2.35 2.18 -2.13
CA ILE A 201 2.33 2.30 -3.58
C ILE A 201 3.74 2.29 -4.17
N GLY A 202 3.95 1.44 -5.19
CA GLY A 202 5.19 1.44 -5.96
C GLY A 202 5.31 2.67 -6.84
N LEU A 203 4.33 2.86 -7.72
CA LEU A 203 4.24 3.99 -8.64
C LEU A 203 2.79 4.49 -8.70
N GLY A 204 2.56 5.78 -8.44
CA GLY A 204 1.23 6.39 -8.48
C GLY A 204 1.11 7.48 -9.54
N LEU A 205 -0.01 7.50 -10.29
CA LEU A 205 -0.39 8.53 -11.23
C LEU A 205 -1.69 9.22 -10.79
N TYR A 206 -1.68 10.53 -10.72
CA TYR A 206 -2.85 11.35 -10.48
C TYR A 206 -2.94 12.47 -11.52
N ARG A 207 -3.99 12.50 -12.35
CA ARG A 207 -4.14 13.45 -13.47
C ARG A 207 -2.89 13.54 -14.35
N SER A 208 -2.25 12.40 -14.61
CA SER A 208 -0.98 12.33 -15.34
C SER A 208 -1.16 11.54 -16.64
N THR A 209 -0.67 12.12 -17.74
CA THR A 209 -1.00 11.66 -19.08
C THR A 209 0.21 11.49 -19.98
N ASP A 210 0.01 10.76 -21.09
CA ASP A 210 0.94 10.72 -22.22
C ASP A 210 2.38 10.26 -21.82
N SER A 211 2.49 9.47 -20.75
CA SER A 211 3.77 9.01 -20.20
C SER A 211 4.05 7.55 -20.55
N THR A 212 5.32 7.20 -20.57
CA THR A 212 5.81 5.85 -20.85
C THR A 212 6.48 5.26 -19.61
N ILE A 213 5.95 4.15 -19.10
CA ILE A 213 6.40 3.48 -17.88
C ILE A 213 6.82 2.06 -18.26
N MET A 214 8.13 1.80 -18.35
CA MET A 214 8.65 0.55 -18.91
C MET A 214 9.82 -0.03 -18.11
N HIS A 215 9.93 -1.36 -18.13
CA HIS A 215 11.09 -2.08 -17.55
C HIS A 215 11.34 -1.74 -16.08
N ASN A 216 10.29 -1.42 -15.31
CA ASN A 216 10.44 -1.19 -13.88
C ASN A 216 10.13 -2.46 -13.11
N LYS A 217 10.83 -2.64 -11.99
CA LYS A 217 10.54 -3.65 -10.99
C LYS A 217 9.77 -3.00 -9.84
N ILE A 218 8.49 -3.39 -9.71
CA ILE A 218 7.55 -2.79 -8.76
C ILE A 218 6.87 -3.93 -7.99
N ASP A 219 7.68 -4.70 -7.28
CA ASP A 219 7.24 -5.93 -6.62
C ASP A 219 7.10 -5.73 -5.11
N TRP A 220 6.20 -6.49 -4.47
CA TRP A 220 6.02 -6.48 -3.02
C TRP A 220 5.58 -5.13 -2.46
N CYS A 221 4.65 -4.47 -3.14
CA CYS A 221 4.01 -3.24 -2.67
C CYS A 221 2.71 -3.61 -1.96
N VAL A 222 2.80 -3.92 -0.66
CA VAL A 222 1.69 -4.48 0.11
C VAL A 222 1.75 -4.01 1.57
N ARG A 223 0.58 -3.78 2.18
CA ARG A 223 0.42 -3.40 3.59
C ARG A 223 -0.72 -4.15 4.24
N GLY A 224 -0.83 -4.05 5.56
CA GLY A 224 -1.78 -4.84 6.32
C GLY A 224 -1.38 -6.31 6.33
N TYR A 225 -2.32 -7.17 6.65
CA TYR A 225 -2.10 -8.60 6.69
C TYR A 225 -2.66 -9.30 5.45
N SER A 226 -1.94 -10.24 4.87
CA SER A 226 -2.30 -10.88 3.61
C SER A 226 -2.84 -12.31 3.77
N HIS A 227 -2.37 -13.35 3.76
CA HIS A 227 -2.74 -14.76 4.01
C HIS A 227 -4.25 -15.09 4.03
N GLY A 228 -5.01 -14.57 3.06
CA GLY A 228 -6.44 -14.86 2.88
C GLY A 228 -7.40 -13.91 3.58
N PHE A 229 -6.92 -12.95 4.37
CA PHE A 229 -7.72 -11.91 5.00
C PHE A 229 -7.62 -10.54 4.31
N TYR A 230 -6.69 -10.40 3.37
CA TYR A 230 -6.45 -9.17 2.64
C TYR A 230 -7.43 -9.04 1.46
N ASN A 231 -8.30 -8.04 1.52
CA ASN A 231 -9.32 -7.80 0.49
C ASN A 231 -9.21 -6.41 -0.14
N ARG A 232 -8.02 -5.79 -0.08
CA ARG A 232 -7.83 -4.40 -0.46
C ARG A 232 -6.59 -4.23 -1.32
N GLY A 233 -6.74 -3.44 -2.39
CA GLY A 233 -5.67 -3.12 -3.31
C GLY A 233 -5.37 -1.63 -3.41
N GLN A 234 -6.39 -0.77 -3.23
CA GLN A 234 -6.31 0.66 -3.50
C GLN A 234 -5.25 1.43 -2.68
N ASP A 235 -4.85 0.93 -1.54
CA ASP A 235 -3.87 1.55 -0.65
C ASP A 235 -2.54 0.80 -0.59
N SER A 236 -2.38 -0.26 -1.39
CA SER A 236 -1.16 -1.03 -1.52
C SER A 236 -1.11 -1.73 -2.88
N ALA A 237 -0.86 -0.96 -3.91
CA ALA A 237 -0.74 -1.45 -5.27
C ALA A 237 0.69 -1.27 -5.81
N GLY A 238 1.11 -2.16 -6.70
CA GLY A 238 2.33 -1.92 -7.44
C GLY A 238 2.23 -0.64 -8.25
N ILE A 239 1.18 -0.52 -9.07
CA ILE A 239 0.87 0.69 -9.84
C ILE A 239 -0.54 1.18 -9.48
N LEU A 240 -0.65 2.46 -9.12
CA LEU A 240 -1.90 3.16 -8.85
C LEU A 240 -2.17 4.20 -9.95
N ILE A 241 -3.34 4.17 -10.58
CA ILE A 241 -3.73 5.13 -11.61
C ILE A 241 -5.09 5.74 -11.25
N TYR A 242 -5.09 7.02 -10.93
CA TYR A 242 -6.29 7.74 -10.51
C TYR A 242 -6.58 8.98 -11.34
N GLU A 243 -7.82 9.39 -11.27
CA GLU A 243 -8.33 10.72 -11.61
C GLU A 243 -7.87 11.21 -12.99
N GLN A 244 -8.46 10.64 -14.05
CA GLN A 244 -8.23 11.07 -15.42
C GLN A 244 -6.79 10.91 -15.94
N SER A 245 -6.03 9.97 -15.35
CA SER A 245 -4.70 9.61 -15.86
C SER A 245 -4.85 8.73 -17.10
N SER A 246 -4.61 9.31 -18.27
CA SER A 246 -4.99 8.73 -19.56
C SER A 246 -3.85 8.73 -20.58
N ARG A 247 -3.94 7.87 -21.61
CA ARG A 247 -3.00 7.75 -22.72
C ARG A 247 -1.56 7.44 -22.30
N ASN A 248 -1.40 6.72 -21.19
CA ASN A 248 -0.11 6.24 -20.75
C ASN A 248 0.20 4.87 -21.37
N VAL A 249 1.47 4.60 -21.61
CA VAL A 249 1.98 3.29 -22.03
C VAL A 249 2.71 2.65 -20.85
N VAL A 250 2.13 1.60 -20.29
CA VAL A 250 2.70 0.81 -19.19
C VAL A 250 3.10 -0.54 -19.74
N ALA A 251 4.41 -0.78 -19.93
CA ALA A 251 4.82 -1.98 -20.62
C ALA A 251 6.08 -2.62 -20.05
N TYR A 252 6.14 -3.94 -20.12
CA TYR A 252 7.31 -4.74 -19.76
C TYR A 252 7.75 -4.53 -18.30
N ASN A 253 6.85 -4.23 -17.38
CA ASN A 253 7.14 -4.09 -15.96
C ASN A 253 6.91 -5.41 -15.22
N SER A 254 7.69 -5.66 -14.17
CA SER A 254 7.37 -6.63 -13.13
C SER A 254 6.58 -5.93 -12.03
N VAL A 255 5.35 -6.37 -11.78
CA VAL A 255 4.43 -5.74 -10.80
C VAL A 255 3.76 -6.86 -10.01
N THR A 256 4.53 -7.53 -9.17
CA THR A 256 4.09 -8.78 -8.52
C THR A 256 4.01 -8.64 -7.00
N HIS A 257 3.19 -9.50 -6.36
CA HIS A 257 3.08 -9.56 -4.89
C HIS A 257 2.65 -8.23 -4.25
N GLY A 258 1.98 -7.35 -4.98
CA GLY A 258 1.31 -6.17 -4.44
C GLY A 258 0.00 -6.54 -3.75
N GLY A 259 -0.64 -5.64 -3.05
CA GLY A 259 -2.04 -5.79 -2.66
C GLY A 259 -2.91 -5.98 -3.90
N ASP A 260 -2.83 -5.01 -4.82
CA ASP A 260 -3.09 -5.19 -6.24
C ASP A 260 -1.78 -5.09 -7.04
N GLY A 261 -1.74 -5.70 -8.21
CA GLY A 261 -0.69 -5.43 -9.17
C GLY A 261 -0.89 -4.03 -9.77
N LEU A 262 -1.98 -3.82 -10.47
CA LEU A 262 -2.48 -2.53 -10.97
C LEU A 262 -3.82 -2.21 -10.32
N PHE A 263 -3.95 -1.02 -9.73
CA PHE A 263 -5.23 -0.44 -9.34
C PHE A 263 -5.50 0.82 -10.16
N LEU A 264 -6.51 0.76 -11.03
CA LEU A 264 -6.93 1.87 -11.89
C LEU A 264 -8.39 2.22 -11.59
N TRP A 265 -8.62 3.43 -11.13
CA TRP A 265 -9.95 3.97 -10.87
C TRP A 265 -10.16 5.31 -11.57
N ALA A 266 -11.38 5.50 -12.06
CA ALA A 266 -11.75 6.72 -12.78
C ALA A 266 -11.56 8.00 -11.95
N GLY A 267 -11.70 7.90 -10.63
CA GLY A 267 -11.56 9.00 -9.69
C GLY A 267 -12.88 9.58 -9.22
N GLN A 268 -12.81 10.37 -8.15
CA GLN A 268 -13.96 10.94 -7.47
C GLN A 268 -14.78 11.84 -8.41
N SER A 269 -14.15 12.67 -9.23
CA SER A 269 -14.84 13.56 -10.15
C SER A 269 -15.67 12.81 -11.20
N THR A 270 -15.19 11.66 -11.67
CA THR A 270 -15.94 10.79 -12.58
C THR A 270 -17.15 10.17 -11.89
N MET A 271 -16.98 9.72 -10.64
CA MET A 271 -18.07 9.14 -9.86
C MET A 271 -19.18 10.16 -9.60
N GLU A 272 -18.84 11.40 -9.32
CA GLU A 272 -19.80 12.47 -9.04
C GLU A 272 -20.48 13.03 -10.30
N THR A 273 -19.71 13.24 -11.37
CA THR A 273 -20.19 13.96 -12.57
C THR A 273 -20.51 13.05 -13.75
N GLY A 274 -20.10 11.79 -13.70
CA GLY A 274 -20.17 10.86 -14.83
C GLY A 274 -19.22 11.20 -15.98
N LYS A 275 -18.26 12.13 -15.80
CA LYS A 275 -17.36 12.60 -16.87
C LYS A 275 -15.90 12.32 -16.50
N GLY A 276 -15.09 12.04 -17.51
CA GLY A 276 -13.66 11.77 -17.33
C GLY A 276 -13.33 10.29 -17.44
N GLY A 277 -12.60 9.77 -16.48
CA GLY A 277 -12.09 8.40 -16.48
C GLY A 277 -10.61 8.33 -16.78
N SER A 278 -9.96 7.24 -16.35
CA SER A 278 -8.54 6.94 -16.65
C SER A 278 -8.49 6.06 -17.90
N ASN A 279 -8.56 6.71 -19.07
CA ASN A 279 -8.87 6.06 -20.34
C ASN A 279 -7.67 5.98 -21.31
N ASP A 280 -7.82 5.09 -22.28
CA ASP A 280 -6.92 4.98 -23.43
C ASP A 280 -5.47 4.62 -23.03
N ASN A 281 -5.27 4.02 -21.87
CA ASN A 281 -3.96 3.50 -21.46
C ASN A 281 -3.70 2.14 -22.15
N LEU A 282 -2.43 1.89 -22.46
CA LEU A 282 -1.96 0.61 -22.96
C LEU A 282 -1.12 -0.11 -21.90
N PHE A 283 -1.58 -1.28 -21.46
CA PHE A 283 -0.85 -2.19 -20.58
C PHE A 283 -0.35 -3.37 -21.41
N TYR A 284 0.96 -3.42 -21.70
CA TYR A 284 1.51 -4.38 -22.64
C TYR A 284 2.66 -5.20 -22.04
N GLY A 285 2.52 -6.52 -22.03
CA GLY A 285 3.61 -7.43 -21.68
C GLY A 285 4.14 -7.29 -20.25
N ASN A 286 3.30 -6.85 -19.32
CA ASN A 286 3.64 -6.77 -17.89
C ASN A 286 3.38 -8.10 -17.18
N ASP A 287 4.02 -8.32 -16.05
CA ASP A 287 3.69 -9.39 -15.09
C ASP A 287 2.90 -8.80 -13.93
N PHE A 288 1.59 -9.11 -13.82
CA PHE A 288 0.68 -8.71 -12.75
C PHE A 288 0.25 -9.93 -11.92
N SER A 289 1.20 -10.66 -11.37
CA SER A 289 0.96 -11.94 -10.70
C SER A 289 1.08 -11.87 -9.19
N HIS A 290 0.44 -12.81 -8.50
CA HIS A 290 0.57 -13.08 -7.06
C HIS A 290 0.01 -11.99 -6.16
N ALA A 291 -0.97 -11.20 -6.63
CA ALA A 291 -1.69 -10.25 -5.79
C ALA A 291 -2.75 -10.98 -4.93
N PRO A 292 -2.85 -10.75 -3.62
CA PRO A 292 -3.92 -11.31 -2.80
C PRO A 292 -5.30 -10.81 -3.21
N ALA A 293 -5.43 -9.58 -3.71
CA ALA A 293 -6.67 -9.05 -4.28
C ALA A 293 -6.65 -9.19 -5.80
N ASN A 294 -6.34 -8.14 -6.57
CA ASN A 294 -6.45 -8.17 -8.01
C ASN A 294 -5.09 -8.11 -8.70
N GLY A 295 -4.87 -8.91 -9.73
CA GLY A 295 -3.72 -8.70 -10.62
C GLY A 295 -3.86 -7.34 -11.32
N ILE A 296 -5.05 -7.08 -11.84
CA ILE A 296 -5.45 -5.81 -12.45
C ILE A 296 -6.83 -5.44 -11.91
N GLU A 297 -6.97 -4.27 -11.30
CA GLU A 297 -8.24 -3.58 -11.15
C GLU A 297 -8.30 -2.44 -12.17
N ALA A 298 -9.36 -2.39 -12.98
CA ALA A 298 -9.55 -1.35 -13.98
C ALA A 298 -11.03 -1.05 -14.14
N THR A 299 -11.54 -0.11 -13.35
CA THR A 299 -12.96 0.17 -13.23
C THR A 299 -13.35 1.51 -13.87
N PHE A 300 -14.60 1.62 -14.32
CA PHE A 300 -15.22 2.84 -14.88
C PHE A 300 -14.37 3.47 -16.00
N SER A 301 -13.77 2.65 -16.86
CA SER A 301 -12.77 3.11 -17.84
C SER A 301 -12.68 2.20 -19.07
N ARG A 302 -12.03 2.73 -20.12
CA ARG A 302 -11.69 1.97 -21.33
C ARG A 302 -10.18 1.94 -21.54
N ASN A 303 -9.62 0.75 -21.63
CA ASN A 303 -8.18 0.56 -21.72
C ASN A 303 -7.83 -0.68 -22.56
N ARG A 304 -6.55 -0.87 -22.88
CA ARG A 304 -6.04 -2.01 -23.63
C ARG A 304 -5.08 -2.81 -22.76
N PHE A 305 -5.39 -4.08 -22.54
CA PHE A 305 -4.57 -5.03 -21.77
C PHE A 305 -4.09 -6.12 -22.73
N VAL A 306 -2.82 -6.10 -23.11
CA VAL A 306 -2.30 -6.90 -24.20
C VAL A 306 -1.06 -7.68 -23.79
N ALA A 307 -1.04 -8.98 -24.03
CA ALA A 307 0.10 -9.87 -23.82
C ALA A 307 0.67 -9.83 -22.36
N ASN A 308 -0.14 -9.52 -21.38
CA ASN A 308 0.28 -9.54 -19.97
C ASN A 308 0.24 -10.97 -19.41
N ARG A 309 1.05 -11.22 -18.39
CA ARG A 309 1.05 -12.39 -17.54
C ARG A 309 0.32 -12.08 -16.24
N ILE A 310 -0.65 -12.95 -15.86
CA ILE A 310 -1.55 -12.67 -14.72
C ILE A 310 -1.83 -13.99 -14.00
N GLU A 311 -1.09 -14.27 -12.94
CA GLU A 311 -1.10 -15.59 -12.29
C GLU A 311 -1.37 -15.48 -10.78
N GLU A 312 -2.14 -16.45 -10.27
CA GLU A 312 -2.33 -16.68 -8.83
C GLU A 312 -2.85 -15.44 -8.07
N ASN A 313 -3.88 -14.79 -8.62
CA ASN A 313 -4.61 -13.70 -7.96
C ASN A 313 -5.99 -14.18 -7.49
N TRP A 314 -6.67 -13.40 -6.66
CA TRP A 314 -8.10 -13.58 -6.46
C TRP A 314 -8.82 -13.29 -7.78
N HIS A 315 -8.82 -12.03 -8.25
CA HIS A 315 -9.19 -11.73 -9.63
C HIS A 315 -7.93 -11.47 -10.46
N GLY A 316 -7.79 -12.15 -11.58
CA GLY A 316 -6.77 -11.76 -12.56
C GLY A 316 -7.04 -10.36 -13.07
N VAL A 317 -8.30 -10.08 -13.44
CA VAL A 317 -8.83 -8.76 -13.78
C VAL A 317 -10.14 -8.54 -13.05
N TRP A 318 -10.27 -7.44 -12.29
CA TRP A 318 -11.50 -6.86 -11.81
C TRP A 318 -11.83 -5.61 -12.64
N GLY A 319 -12.85 -5.71 -13.52
CA GLY A 319 -13.18 -4.69 -14.54
C GLY A 319 -14.56 -4.07 -14.37
N GLY A 320 -15.03 -3.84 -13.14
CA GLY A 320 -16.37 -3.32 -12.89
C GLY A 320 -16.65 -2.01 -13.63
N TYR A 321 -17.78 -1.93 -14.34
CA TYR A 321 -18.18 -0.79 -15.18
C TYR A 321 -17.19 -0.40 -16.27
N SER A 322 -16.28 -1.33 -16.66
CA SER A 322 -15.39 -1.11 -17.81
C SER A 322 -16.17 -1.09 -19.11
N TYR A 323 -15.76 -0.25 -20.05
CA TYR A 323 -16.42 -0.13 -21.35
C TYR A 323 -15.40 -0.02 -22.48
N GLU A 324 -15.74 -0.52 -23.67
CA GLU A 324 -14.86 -0.48 -24.85
C GLU A 324 -13.41 -0.92 -24.57
N SER A 325 -13.21 -1.78 -23.56
CA SER A 325 -11.88 -2.28 -23.18
C SER A 325 -11.51 -3.51 -23.98
N LEU A 326 -10.21 -3.64 -24.26
CA LEU A 326 -9.64 -4.75 -25.02
C LEU A 326 -8.72 -5.59 -24.14
N PHE A 327 -9.06 -6.86 -23.94
CA PHE A 327 -8.24 -7.87 -23.27
C PHE A 327 -7.75 -8.86 -24.35
N LEU A 328 -6.50 -8.69 -24.81
CA LEU A 328 -6.00 -9.38 -25.99
C LEU A 328 -4.70 -10.15 -25.69
N ARG A 329 -4.69 -11.45 -26.01
CA ARG A 329 -3.49 -12.31 -25.92
C ARG A 329 -2.81 -12.33 -24.54
N ASN A 330 -3.56 -12.14 -23.46
CA ASN A 330 -3.03 -12.26 -22.11
C ASN A 330 -2.95 -13.74 -21.70
N ALA A 331 -2.00 -14.06 -20.81
CA ALA A 331 -1.85 -15.38 -20.21
C ALA A 331 -2.30 -15.32 -18.74
N PHE A 332 -3.41 -15.98 -18.45
CA PHE A 332 -3.96 -16.17 -17.11
C PHE A 332 -3.63 -17.55 -16.58
N ALA A 333 -3.29 -17.67 -15.29
CA ALA A 333 -3.09 -18.98 -14.69
C ALA A 333 -3.40 -18.98 -13.18
N SER A 334 -4.12 -20.03 -12.73
CA SER A 334 -4.35 -20.30 -11.32
C SER A 334 -5.02 -19.17 -10.52
N ASN A 335 -5.79 -18.32 -11.20
CA ASN A 335 -6.60 -17.31 -10.55
C ASN A 335 -7.92 -17.90 -10.02
N THR A 336 -8.52 -17.34 -9.00
CA THR A 336 -9.88 -17.74 -8.59
C THR A 336 -10.89 -17.30 -9.65
N GLU A 337 -10.81 -16.05 -10.12
CA GLU A 337 -11.53 -15.56 -11.30
C GLU A 337 -10.53 -14.83 -12.21
N ALA A 338 -10.30 -15.37 -13.42
CA ALA A 338 -9.27 -14.78 -14.29
C ALA A 338 -9.71 -13.43 -14.86
N ILE A 339 -10.94 -13.30 -15.38
CA ILE A 339 -11.57 -12.02 -15.76
C ILE A 339 -12.94 -11.95 -15.12
N ALA A 340 -13.18 -10.93 -14.29
CA ALA A 340 -14.44 -10.65 -13.61
C ALA A 340 -14.90 -9.23 -13.93
N ILE A 341 -16.06 -9.08 -14.62
CA ILE A 341 -16.60 -7.77 -15.02
C ILE A 341 -18.07 -7.68 -14.62
N GLU A 342 -18.36 -6.75 -13.71
CA GLU A 342 -19.70 -6.34 -13.33
C GLU A 342 -20.09 -5.08 -14.11
N HIS A 343 -21.30 -5.03 -14.65
CA HIS A 343 -21.84 -3.85 -15.36
C HIS A 343 -21.03 -3.34 -16.56
N GLY A 344 -20.19 -4.16 -17.15
CA GLY A 344 -19.35 -3.73 -18.27
C GLY A 344 -20.10 -3.69 -19.61
N GLN A 345 -19.58 -2.93 -20.58
CA GLN A 345 -20.18 -2.74 -21.89
C GLN A 345 -19.15 -2.72 -23.01
N ASP A 346 -19.53 -3.23 -24.19
CA ASP A 346 -18.74 -3.15 -25.42
C ASP A 346 -17.30 -3.66 -25.29
N ASN A 347 -17.03 -4.60 -24.36
CA ASN A 347 -15.70 -5.12 -24.10
C ASN A 347 -15.35 -6.29 -25.03
N VAL A 348 -14.09 -6.36 -25.43
CA VAL A 348 -13.54 -7.43 -26.26
C VAL A 348 -12.54 -8.26 -25.45
N ILE A 349 -12.80 -9.55 -25.33
CA ILE A 349 -11.93 -10.53 -24.66
C ILE A 349 -11.50 -11.56 -25.70
N ALA A 350 -10.29 -11.41 -26.27
CA ALA A 350 -9.90 -12.17 -27.45
C ALA A 350 -8.48 -12.76 -27.38
N GLY A 351 -8.34 -13.99 -27.86
CA GLY A 351 -7.04 -14.65 -28.00
C GLY A 351 -6.29 -14.88 -26.70
N ASN A 352 -6.97 -14.84 -25.55
CA ASN A 352 -6.33 -15.07 -24.25
C ASN A 352 -6.22 -16.57 -23.95
N THR A 353 -5.23 -16.94 -23.16
CA THR A 353 -5.04 -18.29 -22.64
C THR A 353 -5.32 -18.30 -21.13
N PHE A 354 -6.20 -19.20 -20.71
CA PHE A 354 -6.59 -19.44 -19.33
C PHE A 354 -6.13 -20.83 -18.91
N THR A 355 -5.35 -20.93 -17.83
CA THR A 355 -4.75 -22.20 -17.42
C THR A 355 -5.00 -22.47 -15.94
N ASN A 356 -5.74 -23.54 -15.61
CA ASN A 356 -6.05 -23.95 -14.24
C ASN A 356 -6.73 -22.87 -13.38
N ASP A 357 -7.39 -21.88 -13.99
CA ASP A 357 -8.22 -20.91 -13.28
C ASP A 357 -9.50 -21.61 -12.76
N GLU A 358 -10.06 -21.15 -11.65
CA GLU A 358 -11.35 -21.69 -11.21
C GLU A 358 -12.48 -21.20 -12.12
N THR A 359 -12.53 -19.89 -12.40
CA THR A 359 -13.41 -19.28 -13.39
C THR A 359 -12.57 -18.50 -14.40
N GLY A 360 -12.72 -18.80 -15.70
CA GLY A 360 -12.02 -18.08 -16.76
C GLY A 360 -12.59 -16.68 -16.97
N ILE A 361 -13.86 -16.58 -17.34
CA ILE A 361 -14.53 -15.31 -17.61
C ILE A 361 -15.84 -15.28 -16.82
N ARG A 362 -16.05 -14.26 -15.98
CA ARG A 362 -17.30 -14.00 -15.29
C ARG A 362 -17.83 -12.62 -15.67
N LEU A 363 -19.07 -12.60 -16.23
CA LEU A 363 -19.76 -11.38 -16.61
C LEU A 363 -21.12 -11.34 -15.93
N TRP A 364 -21.45 -10.24 -15.27
CA TRP A 364 -22.75 -10.14 -14.61
C TRP A 364 -23.28 -8.72 -14.51
N TRP A 365 -24.55 -8.65 -14.25
CA TRP A 365 -25.29 -7.45 -13.95
C TRP A 365 -25.96 -7.60 -12.58
N ASN A 366 -25.92 -6.53 -11.78
CA ASN A 366 -26.60 -6.44 -10.51
C ASN A 366 -27.71 -5.39 -10.62
N PRO A 367 -28.98 -5.75 -10.41
CA PRO A 367 -30.10 -4.80 -10.47
C PRO A 367 -30.10 -3.79 -9.32
N THR A 368 -29.38 -4.07 -8.23
CA THR A 368 -29.33 -3.22 -7.05
C THR A 368 -28.04 -2.40 -7.07
N GLN A 369 -28.19 -1.09 -7.26
CA GLN A 369 -27.09 -0.13 -7.19
C GLN A 369 -27.36 0.89 -6.10
N ASP A 370 -26.32 1.45 -5.50
CA ASP A 370 -26.50 2.53 -4.53
C ASP A 370 -27.16 3.75 -5.22
N PRO A 371 -28.33 4.19 -4.76
CA PRO A 371 -29.04 5.33 -5.34
C PRO A 371 -28.26 6.65 -5.20
N ASN A 372 -27.27 6.72 -4.32
CA ASN A 372 -26.44 7.90 -4.11
C ASN A 372 -25.28 8.00 -5.09
N TRP A 373 -24.91 6.93 -5.77
CA TRP A 373 -23.86 6.96 -6.75
C TRP A 373 -24.14 7.95 -7.89
N GLY A 374 -23.18 8.82 -8.19
CA GLY A 374 -23.28 9.75 -9.30
C GLY A 374 -23.19 9.06 -10.66
N TYR A 375 -22.30 8.07 -10.81
CA TYR A 375 -22.03 7.41 -12.09
C TYR A 375 -23.30 6.84 -12.78
N PRO A 376 -24.18 6.05 -12.10
CA PRO A 376 -25.38 5.53 -12.70
C PRO A 376 -26.42 6.59 -13.09
N LYS A 377 -26.31 7.81 -12.58
CA LYS A 377 -27.19 8.92 -12.96
C LYS A 377 -26.83 9.50 -14.33
N HIS A 378 -25.64 9.24 -14.82
CA HIS A 378 -25.11 9.80 -16.06
C HIS A 378 -24.78 8.76 -17.13
N HIS A 379 -24.70 7.48 -16.75
CA HIS A 379 -24.36 6.36 -17.64
C HIS A 379 -25.38 5.25 -17.53
N ASP A 380 -25.62 4.60 -18.67
CA ASP A 380 -26.21 3.25 -18.69
C ASP A 380 -25.24 2.27 -18.00
N THR A 381 -25.76 1.49 -17.08
CA THR A 381 -24.98 0.50 -16.32
C THR A 381 -25.43 -0.94 -16.58
N ASP A 382 -26.19 -1.18 -17.62
CA ASP A 382 -26.52 -2.54 -18.07
C ASP A 382 -25.23 -3.28 -18.50
N SER A 383 -25.11 -4.54 -18.13
CA SER A 383 -24.03 -5.39 -18.62
C SER A 383 -24.40 -5.94 -20.01
N ARG A 384 -23.65 -5.59 -21.06
CA ARG A 384 -24.00 -5.96 -22.45
C ARG A 384 -22.88 -5.81 -23.47
N ASP A 385 -23.12 -6.38 -24.65
CA ASP A 385 -22.35 -6.18 -25.87
C ASP A 385 -20.87 -6.61 -25.73
N TYR A 386 -20.66 -7.88 -25.44
CA TYR A 386 -19.32 -8.47 -25.34
C TYR A 386 -18.96 -9.30 -26.57
N LEU A 387 -17.68 -9.27 -26.95
CA LEU A 387 -17.08 -10.24 -27.87
C LEU A 387 -16.09 -11.13 -27.12
N LEU A 388 -16.37 -12.44 -27.07
CA LEU A 388 -15.47 -13.47 -26.55
C LEU A 388 -14.96 -14.29 -27.73
N ALA A 389 -13.70 -14.10 -28.19
CA ALA A 389 -13.23 -14.67 -29.43
C ALA A 389 -11.86 -15.37 -29.32
N GLY A 390 -11.70 -16.56 -29.85
CA GLY A 390 -10.41 -17.25 -29.93
C GLY A 390 -9.70 -17.50 -28.61
N ASN A 391 -10.43 -17.54 -27.50
CA ASN A 391 -9.86 -17.78 -26.17
C ASN A 391 -9.64 -19.27 -25.94
N THR A 392 -8.52 -19.64 -25.29
CA THR A 392 -8.15 -21.02 -24.99
C THR A 392 -8.27 -21.29 -23.50
N PHE A 393 -8.95 -22.38 -23.13
CA PHE A 393 -9.16 -22.77 -21.71
C PHE A 393 -8.52 -24.15 -21.45
N LEU A 394 -7.52 -24.21 -20.59
CA LEU A 394 -6.74 -25.39 -20.24
C LEU A 394 -6.90 -25.71 -18.76
N GLY A 395 -7.64 -26.76 -18.42
CA GLY A 395 -7.87 -27.15 -17.02
C GLY A 395 -8.72 -26.18 -16.21
N VAL A 396 -9.44 -25.25 -16.83
CA VAL A 396 -10.31 -24.27 -16.18
C VAL A 396 -11.62 -24.95 -15.75
N LYS A 397 -12.03 -24.79 -14.49
CA LYS A 397 -13.24 -25.43 -13.95
C LYS A 397 -14.51 -24.88 -14.60
N THR A 398 -14.62 -23.56 -14.71
CA THR A 398 -15.73 -22.84 -15.33
C THR A 398 -15.18 -21.89 -16.40
N PRO A 399 -15.16 -22.29 -17.70
CA PRO A 399 -14.61 -21.44 -18.76
C PRO A 399 -15.26 -20.08 -18.87
N ALA A 400 -16.61 -20.00 -18.76
CA ALA A 400 -17.33 -18.73 -18.74
C ALA A 400 -18.63 -18.85 -17.93
N SER A 401 -18.87 -17.86 -17.07
CA SER A 401 -20.11 -17.65 -16.31
C SER A 401 -20.72 -16.31 -16.72
N VAL A 402 -21.95 -16.31 -17.21
CA VAL A 402 -22.63 -15.10 -17.68
C VAL A 402 -24.00 -15.03 -17.04
N THR A 403 -24.28 -13.97 -16.28
CA THR A 403 -25.53 -13.79 -15.54
C THR A 403 -26.08 -12.38 -15.74
N GLY A 404 -27.29 -12.24 -16.29
CA GLY A 404 -27.93 -10.94 -16.51
C GLY A 404 -27.26 -10.06 -17.57
N THR A 405 -26.22 -10.53 -18.22
CA THR A 405 -25.47 -9.82 -19.29
C THR A 405 -26.09 -10.14 -20.65
N ARG A 406 -26.33 -9.14 -21.48
CA ARG A 406 -26.97 -9.27 -22.78
C ARG A 406 -25.95 -9.23 -23.94
N ASN A 407 -26.31 -9.78 -25.10
CA ASN A 407 -25.54 -9.71 -26.33
C ASN A 407 -24.08 -10.14 -26.20
N VAL A 408 -23.83 -11.33 -25.65
CA VAL A 408 -22.50 -11.91 -25.57
C VAL A 408 -22.24 -12.75 -26.81
N LEU A 409 -21.51 -12.19 -27.76
CA LEU A 409 -21.09 -12.90 -28.97
C LEU A 409 -19.87 -13.80 -28.68
N ARG A 410 -19.91 -15.04 -29.12
CA ARG A 410 -18.82 -16.02 -28.95
C ARG A 410 -18.33 -16.51 -30.30
N GLU A 411 -17.02 -16.43 -30.54
CA GLU A 411 -16.39 -16.88 -31.75
C GLU A 411 -15.18 -17.79 -31.48
N GLU A 412 -15.00 -18.82 -32.29
CA GLU A 412 -13.91 -19.80 -32.15
C GLU A 412 -12.54 -19.21 -32.50
N ALA A 413 -12.50 -18.25 -33.41
CA ALA A 413 -11.29 -17.54 -33.83
C ALA A 413 -11.40 -16.03 -33.56
N VAL A 414 -10.28 -15.37 -33.43
CA VAL A 414 -10.24 -13.90 -33.32
C VAL A 414 -10.58 -13.30 -34.68
N PRO A 415 -11.69 -12.56 -34.85
CA PRO A 415 -12.07 -11.97 -36.12
C PRO A 415 -11.15 -10.81 -36.52
N GLU A 416 -11.04 -10.53 -37.81
CA GLU A 416 -10.23 -9.42 -38.35
C GLU A 416 -10.68 -8.04 -37.87
N THR A 417 -11.91 -7.92 -37.35
CA THR A 417 -12.44 -6.70 -36.76
C THR A 417 -11.82 -6.34 -35.39
N VAL A 418 -11.19 -7.33 -34.72
CA VAL A 418 -10.44 -7.04 -33.48
C VAL A 418 -9.13 -6.37 -33.86
N PRO A 419 -8.86 -5.14 -33.35
CA PRO A 419 -7.67 -4.41 -33.75
C PRO A 419 -6.39 -5.13 -33.34
N ASP A 420 -5.41 -5.21 -34.23
CA ASP A 420 -4.06 -5.58 -33.81
C ASP A 420 -3.42 -4.46 -33.01
N VAL A 421 -2.76 -4.83 -31.92
CA VAL A 421 -2.03 -3.89 -31.05
C VAL A 421 -0.55 -4.26 -31.10
N PRO A 422 0.26 -3.48 -31.83
CA PRO A 422 1.70 -3.75 -31.93
C PRO A 422 2.40 -3.57 -30.58
N ALA A 423 3.49 -4.31 -30.39
CA ALA A 423 4.36 -4.15 -29.23
C ALA A 423 4.95 -2.73 -29.21
N PRO A 424 4.86 -1.99 -28.09
CA PRO A 424 5.49 -0.68 -27.99
C PRO A 424 7.03 -0.81 -28.06
N PRO A 425 7.73 0.19 -28.63
CA PRO A 425 9.20 0.19 -28.68
C PRO A 425 9.77 0.11 -27.28
N ARG A 426 10.77 -0.75 -27.08
CA ARG A 426 11.46 -0.89 -25.79
C ARG A 426 12.43 0.24 -25.55
N LEU A 427 12.50 0.75 -24.32
CA LEU A 427 13.48 1.75 -23.87
C LEU A 427 14.80 1.10 -23.40
N SER A 428 14.77 -0.20 -23.07
CA SER A 428 15.94 -0.99 -22.66
C SER A 428 15.79 -2.46 -23.04
N ASP A 429 16.85 -3.26 -22.83
CA ASP A 429 16.94 -4.66 -23.32
C ASP A 429 16.08 -5.68 -22.57
N GLY A 430 15.31 -5.27 -21.60
CA GLY A 430 14.26 -6.14 -21.14
C GLY A 430 14.15 -6.41 -19.65
N ILE A 431 12.93 -6.79 -19.31
CA ILE A 431 12.44 -7.19 -17.98
C ILE A 431 13.20 -8.38 -17.40
N ASP A 432 13.73 -9.27 -18.24
CA ASP A 432 14.42 -10.49 -17.82
C ASP A 432 15.66 -10.21 -16.95
N ALA A 433 16.29 -9.03 -17.13
CA ALA A 433 17.37 -8.57 -16.28
C ALA A 433 16.89 -8.11 -14.88
N MET A 434 15.58 -7.83 -14.73
CA MET A 434 15.00 -7.32 -13.49
C MET A 434 14.38 -8.39 -12.61
N ILE A 435 14.04 -9.57 -13.16
CA ILE A 435 13.55 -10.73 -12.40
C ILE A 435 14.70 -11.72 -12.24
N PRO A 436 15.41 -11.78 -11.10
CA PRO A 436 16.51 -12.71 -10.90
C PRO A 436 16.03 -14.17 -11.06
N ALA A 437 16.87 -15.00 -11.64
CA ALA A 437 16.65 -16.44 -11.59
C ALA A 437 16.52 -16.91 -10.13
N GLY A 438 15.45 -17.66 -9.82
CA GLY A 438 15.13 -18.10 -8.45
C GLY A 438 14.38 -17.06 -7.61
N ALA A 439 13.82 -16.02 -8.21
CA ALA A 439 12.87 -15.13 -7.53
C ALA A 439 11.72 -15.95 -6.90
N ARG A 440 11.31 -15.56 -5.69
CA ARG A 440 10.15 -16.20 -5.02
C ARG A 440 8.88 -15.86 -5.79
N ARG A 441 8.14 -16.89 -6.17
CA ARG A 441 6.86 -16.74 -6.84
C ARG A 441 5.77 -17.38 -5.97
N GLY A 442 4.64 -16.68 -5.83
CA GLY A 442 3.50 -17.16 -5.08
C GLY A 442 3.12 -16.28 -3.89
N ARG A 443 1.80 -16.15 -3.66
CA ARG A 443 1.22 -15.36 -2.55
C ARG A 443 1.69 -15.83 -1.16
N GLN A 444 2.05 -17.11 -1.00
CA GLN A 444 2.54 -17.67 0.26
C GLN A 444 3.85 -17.01 0.76
N TYR A 445 4.55 -16.30 -0.11
CA TYR A 445 5.77 -15.57 0.26
C TYR A 445 5.51 -14.13 0.70
N ILE A 446 4.27 -13.64 0.61
CA ILE A 446 3.91 -12.32 1.12
C ILE A 446 3.86 -12.39 2.64
N ILE A 447 4.78 -11.71 3.29
CA ILE A 447 4.86 -11.56 4.76
C ILE A 447 4.91 -10.07 5.05
N VAL A 448 3.96 -9.59 5.85
CA VAL A 448 3.86 -8.16 6.22
C VAL A 448 3.90 -8.02 7.72
N ASP A 449 4.83 -7.24 8.25
CA ASP A 449 4.93 -6.92 9.67
C ASP A 449 4.48 -5.48 9.95
N GLU A 450 4.72 -5.00 11.16
CA GLU A 450 4.39 -3.63 11.56
C GLU A 450 5.11 -2.54 10.75
N TRP A 451 6.08 -2.92 9.91
CA TRP A 451 6.86 -2.02 9.05
C TRP A 451 6.68 -2.30 7.56
N GLY A 452 5.68 -3.10 7.18
CA GLY A 452 5.39 -3.43 5.79
C GLY A 452 6.02 -4.76 5.34
N PRO A 453 6.22 -4.94 4.03
CA PRO A 453 6.60 -6.23 3.47
C PRO A 453 8.02 -6.63 3.84
N TYR A 454 8.17 -7.91 4.19
CA TYR A 454 9.45 -8.53 4.47
C TYR A 454 10.21 -8.84 3.18
N ASP A 455 11.47 -8.43 3.12
CA ASP A 455 12.31 -8.50 1.90
C ASP A 455 13.14 -9.77 1.76
N TRP A 456 13.08 -10.69 2.72
CA TRP A 456 13.82 -11.96 2.74
C TRP A 456 15.35 -11.83 2.78
N GLN A 457 15.90 -10.63 3.07
CA GLN A 457 17.36 -10.40 3.08
C GLN A 457 18.01 -10.72 4.43
N SER A 458 17.23 -10.79 5.49
CA SER A 458 17.69 -11.09 6.85
C SER A 458 16.79 -12.12 7.52
N PRO A 459 17.29 -12.88 8.52
CA PRO A 459 16.44 -13.79 9.26
C PRO A 459 15.30 -13.08 10.00
N LYS A 460 14.15 -13.76 10.11
CA LYS A 460 12.94 -13.25 10.79
C LYS A 460 12.22 -14.41 11.49
N LEU A 461 11.71 -14.15 12.68
CA LEU A 461 10.72 -14.99 13.34
C LEU A 461 9.31 -14.48 13.00
N TRP A 462 8.45 -15.38 12.52
CA TRP A 462 7.10 -15.05 12.08
C TRP A 462 6.07 -16.03 12.66
N PRO A 463 4.96 -15.56 13.26
CA PRO A 463 3.92 -16.46 13.76
C PRO A 463 3.35 -17.35 12.65
N SER A 464 3.23 -18.64 12.90
CA SER A 464 2.64 -19.61 11.96
C SER A 464 1.13 -19.76 12.11
N GLY A 465 0.50 -19.03 13.02
CA GLY A 465 -0.92 -19.05 13.32
C GLY A 465 -1.31 -17.82 14.14
N ARG A 466 -2.44 -17.93 14.84
CA ARG A 466 -2.97 -16.83 15.66
C ARG A 466 -1.94 -16.32 16.67
N SER A 467 -1.89 -15.02 16.84
CA SER A 467 -0.96 -14.35 17.76
C SER A 467 -1.27 -14.67 19.23
N ASP A 468 -2.51 -15.07 19.57
CA ASP A 468 -2.94 -15.47 20.91
C ASP A 468 -2.81 -16.99 21.19
N ALA A 469 -2.34 -17.79 20.22
CA ALA A 469 -2.16 -19.22 20.36
C ALA A 469 -1.14 -19.58 21.45
N THR A 470 -1.42 -20.64 22.21
CA THR A 470 -0.49 -21.18 23.21
C THR A 470 -0.52 -22.72 23.12
N PRO A 471 0.62 -23.38 22.81
CA PRO A 471 1.93 -22.82 22.47
C PRO A 471 1.91 -22.02 21.16
N LEU A 472 2.85 -21.08 21.01
CA LEU A 472 3.01 -20.26 19.81
C LEU A 472 3.97 -20.94 18.83
N GLY A 473 3.51 -21.22 17.62
CA GLY A 473 4.36 -21.65 16.52
C GLY A 473 5.02 -20.45 15.82
N LEU A 474 6.32 -20.51 15.60
CA LEU A 474 7.08 -19.52 14.84
C LEU A 474 7.76 -20.19 13.64
N ARG A 475 7.60 -19.59 12.48
CA ARG A 475 8.42 -19.90 11.29
C ARG A 475 9.73 -19.10 11.41
N VAL A 476 10.84 -19.77 11.14
CA VAL A 476 12.16 -19.13 11.02
C VAL A 476 12.39 -18.89 9.54
N LEU A 477 12.27 -17.66 9.11
CA LEU A 477 12.34 -17.23 7.71
C LEU A 477 13.69 -16.58 7.41
N GLY A 478 14.09 -16.54 6.14
CA GLY A 478 15.27 -15.81 5.68
C GLY A 478 16.09 -16.52 4.62
N PRO A 479 17.29 -16.02 4.37
CA PRO A 479 18.31 -16.72 3.58
C PRO A 479 18.67 -18.05 4.24
N GLU A 480 18.96 -19.05 3.42
CA GLU A 480 19.39 -20.37 3.92
C GLU A 480 20.59 -20.27 4.88
N GLY A 481 20.52 -21.02 5.95
CA GLY A 481 21.55 -20.99 6.99
C GLY A 481 21.14 -21.74 8.26
N THR A 482 21.78 -21.38 9.34
CA THR A 482 21.52 -21.94 10.68
C THR A 482 21.19 -20.82 11.67
N TRP A 483 20.56 -21.18 12.77
CA TRP A 483 20.33 -20.30 13.90
C TRP A 483 20.66 -20.98 15.23
N SER A 484 20.96 -20.19 16.23
CA SER A 484 21.10 -20.61 17.62
C SER A 484 20.44 -19.61 18.57
N VAL A 485 20.04 -20.07 19.74
CA VAL A 485 19.46 -19.21 20.78
C VAL A 485 20.53 -18.34 21.39
N ASP A 486 20.27 -17.03 21.46
CA ASP A 486 21.06 -16.07 22.21
C ASP A 486 20.44 -15.79 23.60
N GLN A 487 19.14 -15.46 23.62
CA GLN A 487 18.42 -15.17 24.86
C GLN A 487 16.93 -15.59 24.75
N VAL A 488 16.41 -16.10 25.86
CA VAL A 488 14.97 -16.38 26.03
C VAL A 488 14.50 -15.84 27.37
N ARG A 489 13.34 -15.18 27.36
CA ARG A 489 12.66 -14.71 28.56
C ARG A 489 11.18 -15.09 28.50
N GLY A 490 10.65 -15.57 29.61
CA GLY A 490 9.23 -15.86 29.80
C GLY A 490 8.68 -17.05 29.00
N ALA A 491 9.55 -17.91 28.45
CA ALA A 491 9.11 -19.08 27.68
C ALA A 491 10.12 -20.22 27.69
N ARG A 492 9.69 -21.41 27.25
CA ARG A 492 10.52 -22.53 26.83
C ARG A 492 10.45 -22.69 25.32
N LEU A 493 11.55 -23.10 24.71
CA LEU A 493 11.65 -23.35 23.29
C LEU A 493 11.73 -24.87 23.01
N SER A 494 11.20 -25.27 21.84
CA SER A 494 11.30 -26.68 21.37
C SER A 494 12.70 -27.06 20.94
N ALA A 495 13.57 -26.11 20.62
CA ALA A 495 14.95 -26.32 20.21
C ALA A 495 15.84 -25.10 20.59
N THR A 496 17.15 -25.34 20.71
CA THR A 496 18.16 -24.31 21.00
C THR A 496 18.96 -23.91 19.75
N SER A 497 18.80 -24.62 18.65
CA SER A 497 19.39 -24.32 17.32
C SER A 497 18.60 -25.04 16.24
N GLY A 498 18.79 -24.60 14.99
CA GLY A 498 18.12 -25.20 13.84
C GLY A 498 18.55 -24.62 12.53
N SER A 499 17.82 -24.96 11.44
CA SER A 499 18.02 -24.45 10.09
C SER A 499 17.15 -23.23 9.79
N ILE A 500 17.58 -22.43 8.81
CA ILE A 500 16.77 -21.41 8.14
C ILE A 500 16.61 -21.86 6.67
N PRO A 501 15.39 -22.04 6.15
CA PRO A 501 14.11 -21.94 6.85
C PRO A 501 13.89 -23.06 7.87
N GLY A 502 12.99 -22.82 8.84
CA GLY A 502 12.67 -23.81 9.88
C GLY A 502 11.44 -23.41 10.70
N GLU A 503 11.22 -24.17 11.78
CA GLU A 503 10.13 -23.92 12.72
C GLU A 503 10.63 -23.92 14.16
N LEU A 504 9.98 -23.18 15.03
CA LEU A 504 10.27 -23.07 16.44
C LEU A 504 8.96 -22.97 17.22
N ILE A 505 8.77 -23.84 18.22
CA ILE A 505 7.61 -23.74 19.12
C ILE A 505 8.05 -23.05 20.40
N VAL A 506 7.29 -22.02 20.79
CA VAL A 506 7.48 -21.22 21.99
C VAL A 506 6.34 -21.51 22.94
N THR A 507 6.63 -22.06 24.11
CA THR A 507 5.67 -22.32 25.18
C THR A 507 5.85 -21.26 26.26
N PRO A 508 4.92 -20.29 26.40
CA PRO A 508 4.99 -19.29 27.44
C PRO A 508 5.03 -19.91 28.86
N ALA A 509 5.71 -19.24 29.77
CA ALA A 509 5.65 -19.60 31.18
C ALA A 509 4.21 -19.39 31.72
N PRO A 510 3.71 -20.29 32.60
CA PRO A 510 2.40 -20.11 33.23
C PRO A 510 2.30 -18.79 33.98
N GLY A 511 1.20 -18.07 33.82
CA GLY A 511 0.97 -16.80 34.50
C GLY A 511 -0.32 -16.13 34.08
N PRO A 512 -0.70 -15.00 34.71
CA PRO A 512 -1.90 -14.25 34.38
C PRO A 512 -1.76 -13.43 33.08
N PHE A 513 -0.56 -13.35 32.52
CA PHE A 513 -0.26 -12.69 31.26
C PHE A 513 0.89 -13.42 30.53
N VAL A 514 1.00 -13.20 29.25
CA VAL A 514 2.11 -13.64 28.41
C VAL A 514 3.12 -12.50 28.24
N ASP A 515 4.37 -12.72 28.58
CA ASP A 515 5.49 -11.82 28.31
C ASP A 515 6.69 -12.62 27.84
N VAL A 516 6.81 -12.76 26.55
CA VAL A 516 7.82 -13.59 25.89
C VAL A 516 8.77 -12.74 25.08
N SER A 517 10.06 -12.99 25.21
CA SER A 517 11.10 -12.46 24.33
C SER A 517 12.04 -13.58 23.93
N VAL A 518 12.21 -13.76 22.62
CA VAL A 518 13.13 -14.74 22.02
C VAL A 518 14.11 -13.98 21.16
N LEU A 519 15.39 -14.11 21.43
CA LEU A 519 16.49 -13.58 20.63
C LEU A 519 17.34 -14.72 20.12
N LEU A 520 17.49 -14.80 18.82
CA LEU A 520 18.31 -15.78 18.11
C LEU A 520 19.45 -15.08 17.39
N ARG A 521 20.47 -15.84 17.00
CA ARG A 521 21.55 -15.41 16.06
C ARG A 521 21.61 -16.35 14.89
N ASP A 522 21.79 -15.80 13.70
CA ASP A 522 22.08 -16.59 12.51
C ASP A 522 23.54 -17.09 12.48
N GLY A 523 23.86 -17.96 11.52
CA GLY A 523 25.22 -18.49 11.35
C GLY A 523 26.30 -17.44 11.06
N ARG A 524 25.93 -16.18 10.80
CA ARG A 524 26.82 -15.02 10.65
C ARG A 524 26.87 -14.15 11.91
N GLY A 525 26.19 -14.55 12.99
CA GLY A 525 26.12 -13.84 14.25
C GLY A 525 25.14 -12.65 14.29
N ARG A 526 24.32 -12.43 13.25
CA ARG A 526 23.32 -11.36 13.22
C ARG A 526 22.14 -11.70 14.13
N PRO A 527 21.73 -10.79 15.03
CA PRO A 527 20.59 -11.04 15.91
C PRO A 527 19.27 -10.88 15.15
N PHE A 528 18.28 -11.70 15.52
CA PHE A 528 16.89 -11.54 15.12
C PHE A 528 15.98 -12.12 16.20
N GLY A 529 14.79 -11.60 16.38
CA GLY A 529 13.98 -12.00 17.52
C GLY A 529 12.47 -11.83 17.31
N TYR A 530 11.74 -12.20 18.34
CA TYR A 530 10.30 -12.04 18.44
C TYR A 530 9.93 -11.70 19.88
N GLU A 531 9.07 -10.71 20.04
CA GLU A 531 8.54 -10.30 21.33
C GLU A 531 7.01 -10.34 21.31
N ARG A 532 6.43 -10.79 22.40
CA ARG A 532 4.99 -10.80 22.59
C ARG A 532 4.64 -10.47 24.03
N PHE A 533 3.74 -9.51 24.18
CA PHE A 533 3.04 -9.25 25.42
C PHE A 533 1.54 -9.37 25.18
N PHE A 534 0.83 -10.08 26.06
CA PHE A 534 -0.62 -10.20 26.02
C PHE A 534 -1.15 -10.31 27.46
N LEU A 535 -2.05 -9.41 27.83
CA LEU A 535 -2.76 -9.39 29.10
C LEU A 535 -4.25 -9.64 28.83
N PRO A 536 -4.79 -10.83 29.15
CA PRO A 536 -6.21 -11.09 29.00
C PRO A 536 -7.03 -10.17 29.92
N ILE A 537 -8.09 -9.57 29.39
CA ILE A 537 -9.00 -8.70 30.13
C ILE A 537 -10.42 -9.21 29.94
N ASN A 538 -11.05 -9.66 31.04
CA ASN A 538 -12.42 -10.17 31.01
C ASN A 538 -13.43 -9.03 31.01
N TRP A 539 -13.97 -8.72 29.85
CA TRP A 539 -14.92 -7.65 29.63
C TRP A 539 -16.36 -8.11 29.86
N SER A 540 -17.13 -7.31 30.56
CA SER A 540 -18.59 -7.35 30.58
C SER A 540 -19.11 -6.31 29.59
N LEU A 541 -19.97 -6.73 28.63
CA LEU A 541 -20.39 -5.94 27.48
C LEU A 541 -21.90 -5.65 27.55
N GLN A 542 -22.30 -4.44 27.17
CA GLN A 542 -23.67 -4.05 26.95
C GLN A 542 -23.77 -3.36 25.58
N PHE A 543 -24.63 -3.89 24.72
CA PHE A 543 -24.89 -3.36 23.40
C PHE A 543 -26.23 -2.63 23.38
N HIS A 544 -26.27 -1.50 22.69
CA HIS A 544 -27.43 -0.63 22.58
C HIS A 544 -27.66 -0.26 21.11
N ASP A 545 -28.90 -0.25 20.68
CA ASP A 545 -29.35 0.14 19.34
C ASP A 545 -29.93 1.55 19.40
N PHE A 546 -29.30 2.52 18.71
CA PHE A 546 -29.81 3.89 18.61
C PHE A 546 -30.24 4.28 17.18
N SER A 547 -30.54 3.30 16.34
CA SER A 547 -31.01 3.52 14.96
C SER A 547 -32.29 4.37 14.87
N GLY A 548 -33.06 4.43 15.94
CA GLY A 548 -34.25 5.30 16.06
C GLY A 548 -33.94 6.80 16.20
N ASP A 549 -32.74 7.16 16.68
CA ASP A 549 -32.23 8.54 16.77
C ASP A 549 -30.70 8.55 16.56
N PRO A 550 -30.24 8.63 15.32
CA PRO A 550 -28.81 8.60 14.98
C PRO A 550 -28.00 9.77 15.53
N LYS A 551 -28.64 10.83 16.06
CA LYS A 551 -27.97 11.96 16.70
C LYS A 551 -27.72 11.80 18.19
N VAL A 552 -28.11 10.67 18.76
CA VAL A 552 -27.91 10.39 20.18
C VAL A 552 -26.48 10.60 20.66
N PRO A 553 -25.42 10.15 19.93
CA PRO A 553 -24.05 10.37 20.35
C PRO A 553 -23.59 11.83 20.37
N GLU A 554 -24.20 12.71 19.57
CA GLU A 554 -23.83 14.14 19.47
C GLU A 554 -24.15 14.90 20.77
N ASN A 555 -25.10 14.40 21.58
CA ASN A 555 -25.53 15.03 22.83
C ASN A 555 -25.19 14.12 24.02
N ALA A 556 -24.21 14.53 24.84
CA ALA A 556 -23.73 13.75 25.97
C ALA A 556 -24.82 13.39 26.99
N GLU A 557 -25.80 14.31 27.24
CA GLU A 557 -26.93 14.05 28.15
C GLU A 557 -27.93 13.07 27.55
N ALA A 558 -28.24 13.20 26.26
CA ALA A 558 -29.10 12.26 25.55
C ALA A 558 -28.46 10.87 25.50
N PHE A 559 -27.15 10.79 25.23
CA PHE A 559 -26.41 9.54 25.23
C PHE A 559 -26.38 8.88 26.61
N GLY A 560 -26.17 9.65 27.68
CA GLY A 560 -26.22 9.14 29.04
C GLY A 560 -27.60 8.59 29.44
N ARG A 561 -28.69 9.27 29.03
CA ARG A 561 -30.06 8.76 29.26
C ARG A 561 -30.35 7.50 28.44
N PHE A 562 -29.82 7.43 27.22
CA PHE A 562 -29.94 6.28 26.35
C PHE A 562 -29.21 5.06 26.94
N LEU A 563 -27.97 5.20 27.42
CA LEU A 563 -27.23 4.12 28.07
C LEU A 563 -27.86 3.65 29.40
N ALA A 564 -28.70 4.47 30.03
CA ALA A 564 -29.43 4.08 31.24
C ALA A 564 -30.65 3.16 30.96
N GLN A 565 -31.03 3.02 29.68
CA GLN A 565 -32.06 2.07 29.28
C GLN A 565 -31.52 0.63 29.26
N PRO A 566 -32.39 -0.38 29.35
CA PRO A 566 -31.97 -1.77 29.23
C PRO A 566 -31.21 -2.00 27.91
N PRO A 567 -30.02 -2.64 27.95
CA PRO A 567 -29.29 -2.93 26.73
C PRO A 567 -30.05 -3.92 25.83
N ALA A 568 -29.91 -3.78 24.52
CA ALA A 568 -30.47 -4.72 23.55
C ALA A 568 -29.83 -6.11 23.69
N ARG A 569 -28.54 -6.16 24.08
CA ARG A 569 -27.82 -7.43 24.31
C ARG A 569 -26.75 -7.29 25.39
N LEU A 570 -26.52 -8.37 26.13
CA LEU A 570 -25.41 -8.53 27.07
C LEU A 570 -24.41 -9.52 26.49
N GLY A 571 -23.11 -9.31 26.80
CA GLY A 571 -22.03 -10.19 26.37
C GLY A 571 -20.87 -10.25 27.36
N ARG A 572 -19.94 -11.14 27.07
CA ARG A 572 -18.62 -11.23 27.72
C ARG A 572 -17.57 -11.54 26.67
N SER A 573 -16.36 -11.01 26.85
CA SER A 573 -15.23 -11.29 25.98
C SER A 573 -13.91 -11.20 26.75
N GLU A 574 -12.95 -12.05 26.40
CA GLU A 574 -11.57 -11.98 26.92
C GLU A 574 -10.72 -10.95 26.19
N ARG A 575 -11.24 -10.36 25.12
CA ARG A 575 -10.63 -9.28 24.34
C ARG A 575 -11.72 -8.32 23.88
N LEU A 576 -11.46 -7.05 23.91
CA LEU A 576 -12.28 -6.04 23.26
C LEU A 576 -11.60 -5.75 21.91
N HIS A 577 -12.01 -6.51 20.88
CA HIS A 577 -11.34 -6.54 19.59
C HIS A 577 -12.36 -6.82 18.48
N TYR A 578 -12.96 -5.74 17.98
CA TYR A 578 -13.94 -5.76 16.90
C TYR A 578 -13.36 -5.10 15.66
N LEU A 579 -13.57 -5.74 14.52
CA LEU A 579 -13.44 -5.18 13.19
C LEU A 579 -14.49 -5.85 12.32
N THR A 580 -15.46 -5.11 11.84
CA THR A 580 -16.54 -5.67 11.05
C THR A 580 -17.26 -4.61 10.21
N SER A 581 -17.76 -5.03 9.04
CA SER A 581 -18.77 -4.33 8.25
C SER A 581 -20.16 -4.93 8.47
N ARG A 582 -20.34 -5.74 9.52
CA ARG A 582 -21.59 -6.39 9.90
C ARG A 582 -21.95 -5.97 11.31
N ALA A 583 -23.14 -6.39 11.78
CA ALA A 583 -23.55 -6.15 13.15
C ALA A 583 -22.49 -6.59 14.18
N LEU A 584 -22.22 -5.76 15.18
CA LEU A 584 -21.27 -6.04 16.28
C LEU A 584 -21.64 -7.28 17.09
N ALA A 585 -22.93 -7.60 17.15
CA ALA A 585 -23.44 -8.84 17.73
C ALA A 585 -24.76 -9.25 17.06
N GLU A 586 -25.09 -10.53 17.15
CA GLU A 586 -26.33 -11.09 16.58
C GLU A 586 -27.57 -10.36 17.11
N GLY A 587 -28.47 -9.97 16.22
CA GLY A 587 -29.73 -9.28 16.53
C GLY A 587 -29.63 -7.77 16.68
N LEU A 588 -28.43 -7.19 16.45
CA LEU A 588 -28.22 -5.74 16.36
C LEU A 588 -28.29 -5.26 14.90
N PRO A 589 -28.59 -3.98 14.66
CA PRO A 589 -28.37 -3.38 13.36
C PRO A 589 -26.87 -3.33 13.01
N ILE A 590 -26.55 -3.10 11.74
CA ILE A 590 -25.17 -2.93 11.28
C ILE A 590 -24.63 -1.59 11.77
N ASP A 591 -25.42 -0.54 11.60
CA ASP A 591 -25.09 0.86 11.91
C ASP A 591 -25.87 1.34 13.15
N HIS A 592 -25.43 2.48 13.72
CA HIS A 592 -26.06 3.15 14.86
C HIS A 592 -26.12 2.26 16.13
N VAL A 593 -25.00 1.66 16.46
CA VAL A 593 -24.82 0.79 17.63
C VAL A 593 -23.87 1.42 18.63
N ALA A 594 -24.24 1.38 19.92
CA ALA A 594 -23.34 1.74 21.00
C ALA A 594 -22.95 0.51 21.83
N LEU A 595 -21.74 0.52 22.35
CA LEU A 595 -21.19 -0.49 23.24
C LEU A 595 -20.69 0.16 24.51
N THR A 596 -21.10 -0.36 25.69
CA THR A 596 -20.38 -0.11 26.92
C THR A 596 -19.68 -1.38 27.38
N ALA A 597 -18.43 -1.24 27.81
CA ALA A 597 -17.65 -2.35 28.33
C ALA A 597 -17.02 -1.98 29.68
N SER A 598 -16.96 -2.96 30.59
CA SER A 598 -16.29 -2.79 31.88
C SER A 598 -15.48 -4.03 32.24
N ALA A 599 -14.32 -3.79 32.87
CA ALA A 599 -13.46 -4.85 33.36
C ALA A 599 -12.61 -4.40 34.55
N ASP A 600 -12.27 -5.37 35.40
CA ASP A 600 -11.17 -5.22 36.34
C ASP A 600 -9.88 -5.82 35.73
N VAL A 601 -8.77 -5.11 35.84
CA VAL A 601 -7.48 -5.55 35.30
C VAL A 601 -6.37 -5.33 36.32
N GLU A 602 -5.39 -6.23 36.33
CA GLU A 602 -4.17 -6.06 37.15
C GLU A 602 -2.97 -5.89 36.21
N VAL A 603 -2.48 -4.65 36.12
CA VAL A 603 -1.34 -4.27 35.28
C VAL A 603 -0.05 -4.68 35.94
N PRO A 604 0.82 -5.49 35.29
CA PRO A 604 2.07 -5.93 35.86
C PRO A 604 3.10 -4.81 36.03
N ALA A 605 4.24 -5.12 36.64
CA ALA A 605 5.35 -4.17 36.73
C ALA A 605 5.96 -3.89 35.36
N GLY A 606 6.19 -2.62 35.04
CA GLY A 606 6.75 -2.16 33.78
C GLY A 606 6.17 -0.81 33.36
N ALA A 607 6.56 -0.35 32.19
CA ALA A 607 5.96 0.82 31.55
C ALA A 607 4.93 0.35 30.51
N PHE A 608 3.67 0.69 30.74
CA PHE A 608 2.56 0.29 29.86
C PHE A 608 1.73 1.49 29.45
N ASP A 609 1.12 1.36 28.30
CA ASP A 609 0.08 2.25 27.81
C ASP A 609 -1.23 1.47 27.60
N LEU A 610 -2.35 2.11 27.95
CA LEU A 610 -3.66 1.75 27.46
C LEU A 610 -3.72 2.24 26.02
N GLN A 611 -3.89 1.34 25.07
CA GLN A 611 -4.03 1.62 23.64
C GLN A 611 -5.46 1.34 23.22
N VAL A 612 -6.04 2.30 22.53
CA VAL A 612 -7.37 2.17 21.92
C VAL A 612 -7.22 2.41 20.43
N ILE A 613 -7.87 1.58 19.63
CA ILE A 613 -8.08 1.81 18.21
C ILE A 613 -9.58 1.82 18.01
N SER A 614 -10.12 2.89 17.43
CA SER A 614 -11.56 3.03 17.23
C SER A 614 -11.93 3.72 15.93
N ASP A 615 -13.07 3.32 15.42
CA ASP A 615 -13.87 3.88 14.35
C ASP A 615 -15.33 3.55 14.70
N ASP A 616 -16.17 4.45 15.14
CA ASP A 616 -16.11 5.89 15.41
C ASP A 616 -15.64 6.22 16.85
N GLY A 617 -16.50 6.98 17.57
CA GLY A 617 -16.22 7.63 18.82
C GLY A 617 -16.01 6.72 20.03
N VAL A 618 -14.98 7.01 20.83
CA VAL A 618 -14.64 6.24 22.02
C VAL A 618 -14.30 7.14 23.23
N ARG A 619 -14.68 6.66 24.42
CA ARG A 619 -14.21 7.18 25.72
C ARG A 619 -13.76 6.04 26.61
N VAL A 620 -12.65 6.23 27.30
CA VAL A 620 -12.16 5.24 28.25
C VAL A 620 -11.82 5.89 29.60
N TRP A 621 -12.36 5.32 30.64
CA TRP A 621 -12.07 5.68 32.04
C TRP A 621 -11.20 4.61 32.68
N VAL A 622 -10.24 5.08 33.46
CA VAL A 622 -9.42 4.28 34.36
C VAL A 622 -9.68 4.77 35.76
N ASP A 623 -10.20 3.91 36.68
CA ASP A 623 -10.57 4.23 38.05
C ASP A 623 -11.48 5.47 38.12
N ASP A 624 -12.54 5.50 37.31
CA ASP A 624 -13.54 6.57 37.14
C ASP A 624 -12.98 7.91 36.60
N ARG A 625 -11.69 7.98 36.26
CA ARG A 625 -11.09 9.13 35.59
C ARG A 625 -11.15 8.95 34.09
N LEU A 626 -11.74 9.90 33.36
CA LEU A 626 -11.70 9.95 31.88
C LEU A 626 -10.23 10.11 31.46
N THR A 627 -9.72 9.09 30.75
CA THR A 627 -8.30 8.96 30.39
C THR A 627 -8.08 9.10 28.91
N ILE A 628 -9.01 8.57 28.08
CA ILE A 628 -9.05 8.77 26.62
C ILE A 628 -10.44 9.33 26.31
N ASP A 629 -10.47 10.43 25.54
CA ASP A 629 -11.70 11.07 25.07
C ASP A 629 -11.53 11.44 23.60
N HIS A 630 -12.02 10.56 22.71
CA HIS A 630 -12.07 10.77 21.26
C HIS A 630 -13.52 10.58 20.80
N TRP A 631 -14.40 11.48 21.30
CA TRP A 631 -15.85 11.38 21.15
C TRP A 631 -16.37 12.19 19.99
N THR A 632 -15.83 11.89 18.79
CA THR A 632 -16.26 12.48 17.53
C THR A 632 -16.35 11.37 16.48
N PRO A 633 -17.23 11.48 15.48
CA PRO A 633 -17.14 10.61 14.30
C PRO A 633 -15.77 10.76 13.65
N HIS A 634 -15.08 9.67 13.40
CA HIS A 634 -13.75 9.69 12.79
C HIS A 634 -13.41 8.33 12.15
N GLU A 635 -12.56 8.37 11.12
CA GLU A 635 -11.90 7.18 10.58
C GLU A 635 -11.00 6.57 11.65
N SER A 636 -10.72 5.27 11.56
CA SER A 636 -9.98 4.53 12.58
C SER A 636 -8.69 5.23 13.02
N ALA A 637 -8.57 5.45 14.32
CA ALA A 637 -7.46 6.17 14.95
C ALA A 637 -6.89 5.43 16.15
N VAL A 638 -5.63 5.73 16.49
CA VAL A 638 -4.94 5.14 17.64
C VAL A 638 -4.75 6.16 18.74
N ASP A 639 -5.38 5.93 19.86
CA ASP A 639 -5.21 6.71 21.09
C ASP A 639 -4.40 5.94 22.13
N ARG A 640 -3.54 6.64 22.86
CA ARG A 640 -2.72 6.04 23.92
C ARG A 640 -2.66 6.92 25.16
N ALA A 641 -2.72 6.27 26.31
CA ALA A 641 -2.51 6.92 27.60
C ALA A 641 -1.69 6.02 28.53
N PRO A 642 -0.77 6.59 29.33
CA PRO A 642 -0.04 5.82 30.33
C PRO A 642 -0.98 5.17 31.33
N ILE A 643 -0.71 3.88 31.65
CA ILE A 643 -1.39 3.18 32.74
C ILE A 643 -0.36 2.70 33.77
N THR A 644 -0.67 2.86 35.06
CA THR A 644 0.25 2.49 36.12
C THR A 644 0.14 1.02 36.49
N ARG A 645 1.16 0.48 37.19
CA ARG A 645 1.10 -0.85 37.78
C ARG A 645 0.00 -0.91 38.85
N GLY A 646 -0.73 -2.02 38.90
CA GLY A 646 -1.69 -2.32 39.97
C GLY A 646 -3.07 -2.69 39.42
N LYS A 647 -4.04 -2.76 40.32
CA LYS A 647 -5.43 -3.05 39.97
C LYS A 647 -6.13 -1.79 39.56
N HIS A 648 -6.85 -1.87 38.42
CA HIS A 648 -7.61 -0.79 37.85
C HIS A 648 -8.98 -1.29 37.40
N LYS A 649 -9.96 -0.39 37.45
CA LYS A 649 -11.27 -0.55 36.82
C LYS A 649 -11.25 0.19 35.49
N LEU A 650 -11.55 -0.54 34.42
CA LEU A 650 -11.71 0.04 33.10
C LEU A 650 -13.19 0.15 32.76
N ARG A 651 -13.58 1.27 32.16
CA ARG A 651 -14.89 1.49 31.55
C ARG A 651 -14.70 2.09 30.17
N VAL A 652 -15.34 1.52 29.16
CA VAL A 652 -15.32 1.97 27.77
C VAL A 652 -16.73 2.32 27.35
N GLU A 653 -16.89 3.43 26.68
CA GLU A 653 -18.08 3.78 25.89
C GLU A 653 -17.62 3.96 24.45
N TYR A 654 -18.36 3.38 23.53
CA TYR A 654 -18.08 3.39 22.11
C TYR A 654 -19.39 3.51 21.33
N TYR A 655 -19.35 4.20 20.20
CA TYR A 655 -20.45 4.18 19.24
C TYR A 655 -19.89 4.02 17.80
N GLU A 656 -20.71 3.39 16.98
CA GLU A 656 -20.56 3.23 15.55
C GLU A 656 -21.74 3.89 14.86
N LEU A 657 -21.48 4.78 13.89
CA LEU A 657 -22.52 5.45 13.11
C LEU A 657 -22.84 4.67 11.84
N THR A 658 -21.88 4.55 10.94
CA THR A 658 -22.11 3.90 9.63
C THR A 658 -20.81 3.35 9.06
N GLY A 659 -20.89 2.21 8.40
CA GLY A 659 -19.77 1.67 7.62
C GLY A 659 -19.03 0.52 8.27
N PHE A 660 -17.73 0.68 8.47
CA PHE A 660 -16.91 -0.30 9.16
C PHE A 660 -16.70 0.11 10.61
N ALA A 661 -16.94 -0.80 11.52
CA ALA A 661 -16.69 -0.63 12.95
C ALA A 661 -15.31 -1.19 13.32
N GLU A 662 -14.47 -0.42 14.01
CA GLU A 662 -13.28 -0.93 14.69
C GLU A 662 -13.26 -0.49 16.14
N LEU A 663 -13.09 -1.44 17.06
CA LEU A 663 -12.83 -1.17 18.47
C LEU A 663 -11.84 -2.18 19.02
N ARG A 664 -10.65 -1.72 19.40
CA ARG A 664 -9.63 -2.53 20.09
C ARG A 664 -9.17 -1.79 21.33
N VAL A 665 -9.16 -2.49 22.48
CA VAL A 665 -8.67 -1.93 23.74
C VAL A 665 -7.69 -2.92 24.35
N ASP A 666 -6.42 -2.54 24.37
CA ASP A 666 -5.31 -3.38 24.84
C ASP A 666 -4.42 -2.61 25.81
N ILE A 667 -3.75 -3.35 26.71
CA ILE A 667 -2.63 -2.82 27.48
C ILE A 667 -1.35 -3.30 26.77
N VAL A 668 -0.55 -2.35 26.31
CA VAL A 668 0.65 -2.60 25.53
C VAL A 668 1.89 -2.08 26.23
N LYS A 669 3.04 -2.71 25.97
CA LYS A 669 4.31 -2.17 26.49
C LYS A 669 4.61 -0.81 25.88
N ARG A 670 4.98 0.15 26.69
CA ARG A 670 5.47 1.45 26.21
C ARG A 670 6.83 1.25 25.56
N ARG A 671 6.95 1.77 24.35
CA ARG A 671 8.18 1.75 23.54
C ARG A 671 8.98 3.02 23.66
#